data_259c7ddc8ef7561872899424d25fa631
#
_entry.id   259c7ddc8ef7561872899424d25fa631
#
_cell.length_a   1.000
_cell.length_b   1.000
_cell.length_c   1.000
_cell.angle_alpha   90.00
_cell.angle_beta   90.00
_cell.angle_gamma   90.00
#
_symmetry.space_group_name_H-M   'P 1'
#
loop_
_entity.id
_entity.type
_entity.pdbx_description
1 polymer ?
#
loop_
_entity_poly.entity_id
_entity_poly.type
_entity_poly.pdbx_seq_one_letter_code
_entity_poly.pdbx_strand_id
1 'polypeptide(L)'
;MSTLTAPGTAALAADGYMPKHKVRFVTAASLFDGHDAAINIMRRILQATGCEVIHLGHNRSVQDIVETAIQEDAQGIALSSYQGGHVEYFKYMVDLLRERGAGHIQVFGGGGGVISPEEICELEAYGVARIYSPEDGRHMGLQGMIDDMVERCDFDPRTRPATLALARKITEIELGGASRKPIADSRQLTAVLGITGTGGAGKSSLIDELLRRFLVDFPENRVAVLSVDPTKRKTGGALLGDRIRMNSLYHPELRDRVFMRSLATRAAAHRATSEALVASIAAAKAEGYDLVIVETAGIGQSDSEIADLVDLSMYVMTPEYGAASQLEKIDMLDFADLVVLNKADKRGAEDALRDVRKQYQRAHKRFSEPVDDMPVYATCASQFNDPATNWLFVNLVKALAAKTGLGWAPRLEAEAGNPRRAAIIPPERVRYLAEIADTVQGYKAWARRQAETAELAHALWTSLLALGDKVPAAGAFYDSAHLTEAGEGDQGVAILLLRQRYQEHLGELHAESRRLIHDWAELKRSYTEPENIYVVRGKEIRTANYTTSLSGSLVPKVALPPYTGWGELLRWQLLENLPGRFPFTAGVFEYKRVGEDPTRMFAGEGTPERTNKRFHYVSKGQPAVRLSTAFDSVTLYGEDPHVRPDIYGKVGNSGVSVCTVDDAKKLYSGFDLLCPTTSVSMTINGPAPTMLAFFLNAAIDQRAELWLKEHGQLEAAQAKINAKYAARGLTRPSYGETLPDGNNGLGLALLGATADEVLPPEVYAKLRTEALQTVRGTVQADILKEDQAQNTCIFSTEFSLKVMGDIQQTFIEEKVRNFYSVSIS
;
A
#
# COMPACT_ATOMS: atom_id res chain seq x y z
N MET A 1 -0.74 -8.13 -30.61
CA MET A 1 0.02 -7.04 -29.97
C MET A 1 -0.36 -5.75 -30.68
N SER A 2 -1.37 -5.05 -30.21
CA SER A 2 -1.69 -3.69 -30.64
C SER A 2 -1.16 -2.74 -29.58
N THR A 3 -0.16 -1.99 -29.95
CA THR A 3 0.39 -0.88 -29.16
C THR A 3 -0.70 0.17 -28.97
N LEU A 4 -1.29 0.22 -27.78
CA LEU A 4 -2.03 1.38 -27.30
C LEU A 4 -1.01 2.50 -27.06
N THR A 5 -0.74 3.29 -28.09
CA THR A 5 -0.14 4.60 -27.94
C THR A 5 -1.06 5.44 -27.05
N ALA A 6 -0.55 5.88 -25.93
CA ALA A 6 -1.19 6.90 -25.10
C ALA A 6 -1.62 8.06 -26.01
N PRO A 7 -2.82 8.62 -25.88
CA PRO A 7 -3.23 9.78 -26.67
C PRO A 7 -2.23 10.90 -26.35
N GLY A 8 -1.55 11.35 -27.41
CA GLY A 8 -0.62 12.45 -27.35
C GLY A 8 -1.27 13.64 -26.64
N THR A 9 -0.46 14.40 -25.95
CA THR A 9 -0.77 15.74 -25.45
C THR A 9 -1.18 16.60 -26.65
N ALA A 10 -2.38 16.38 -27.17
CA ALA A 10 -3.03 17.33 -28.06
C ALA A 10 -3.07 18.66 -27.28
N ALA A 11 -2.59 19.70 -27.88
CA ALA A 11 -2.71 21.05 -27.38
C ALA A 11 -4.19 21.24 -26.96
N LEU A 12 -4.43 21.32 -25.64
CA LEU A 12 -5.71 21.74 -25.09
C LEU A 12 -5.98 23.11 -25.68
N ALA A 13 -7.03 23.18 -26.47
CA ALA A 13 -7.37 24.29 -27.34
C ALA A 13 -7.62 25.56 -26.54
N ALA A 14 -7.37 26.68 -27.19
CA ALA A 14 -7.40 28.04 -26.70
C ALA A 14 -8.82 28.63 -26.46
N ASP A 15 -9.81 27.83 -26.08
CA ASP A 15 -11.21 28.28 -25.90
C ASP A 15 -11.77 28.03 -24.47
N GLY A 16 -10.93 27.70 -23.48
CA GLY A 16 -11.34 27.54 -22.07
C GLY A 16 -11.48 28.86 -21.33
N TYR A 17 -12.25 28.86 -20.23
CA TYR A 17 -12.38 30.00 -19.32
C TYR A 17 -11.03 30.44 -18.76
N MET A 18 -10.72 31.72 -18.82
CA MET A 18 -9.51 32.32 -18.24
C MET A 18 -9.88 33.15 -17.03
N PRO A 19 -9.41 32.81 -15.82
CA PRO A 19 -9.76 33.53 -14.61
C PRO A 19 -9.19 34.96 -14.62
N LYS A 20 -10.01 35.92 -14.17
CA LYS A 20 -9.62 37.36 -14.01
C LYS A 20 -8.74 37.56 -12.78
N HIS A 21 -8.96 36.76 -11.74
CA HIS A 21 -8.21 36.77 -10.50
C HIS A 21 -7.29 35.56 -10.38
N LYS A 22 -6.36 35.58 -9.44
CA LYS A 22 -5.56 34.40 -9.11
C LYS A 22 -6.39 33.46 -8.23
N VAL A 23 -6.99 32.46 -8.85
CA VAL A 23 -7.84 31.48 -8.18
C VAL A 23 -7.00 30.37 -7.58
N ARG A 24 -7.25 30.08 -6.32
CA ARG A 24 -6.56 29.06 -5.54
C ARG A 24 -7.52 27.93 -5.14
N PHE A 25 -7.15 26.68 -5.47
CA PHE A 25 -7.92 25.49 -5.17
C PHE A 25 -7.16 24.55 -4.24
N VAL A 26 -7.87 23.98 -3.27
CA VAL A 26 -7.42 22.78 -2.55
C VAL A 26 -8.04 21.55 -3.21
N THR A 27 -7.24 20.54 -3.50
CA THR A 27 -7.71 19.30 -4.12
C THR A 27 -7.30 18.07 -3.31
N ALA A 28 -8.22 17.10 -3.12
CA ALA A 28 -7.98 15.89 -2.36
C ALA A 28 -8.93 14.75 -2.75
N ALA A 29 -8.61 13.51 -2.35
CA ALA A 29 -9.57 12.43 -2.23
C ALA A 29 -10.02 12.29 -0.76
N SER A 30 -11.27 11.87 -0.56
CA SER A 30 -11.92 11.79 0.77
C SER A 30 -11.22 10.79 1.70
N LEU A 31 -11.52 10.88 2.99
CA LEU A 31 -10.98 9.99 4.02
C LEU A 31 -11.28 8.51 3.68
N PHE A 32 -10.31 7.63 3.90
CA PHE A 32 -10.35 6.21 3.56
C PHE A 32 -10.59 5.90 2.07
N ASP A 33 -10.31 6.87 1.21
CA ASP A 33 -10.41 6.71 -0.24
C ASP A 33 -9.03 6.90 -0.88
N GLY A 34 -8.52 5.85 -1.52
CA GLY A 34 -7.26 5.86 -2.24
C GLY A 34 -7.41 6.12 -3.75
N HIS A 35 -8.65 6.26 -4.26
CA HIS A 35 -8.91 6.51 -5.68
C HIS A 35 -8.54 7.95 -6.06
N ASP A 36 -7.30 8.17 -6.45
CA ASP A 36 -6.76 9.49 -6.74
C ASP A 36 -6.63 9.83 -8.24
N ALA A 37 -6.85 8.87 -9.13
CA ALA A 37 -6.66 9.04 -10.57
C ALA A 37 -7.51 10.19 -11.13
N ALA A 38 -8.79 10.28 -10.75
CA ALA A 38 -9.70 11.32 -11.23
C ALA A 38 -9.25 12.71 -10.76
N ILE A 39 -9.00 12.88 -9.47
CA ILE A 39 -8.56 14.17 -8.93
C ILE A 39 -7.18 14.58 -9.45
N ASN A 40 -6.30 13.63 -9.75
CA ASN A 40 -5.01 13.88 -10.37
C ASN A 40 -5.13 14.42 -11.80
N ILE A 41 -6.14 14.00 -12.56
CA ILE A 41 -6.44 14.58 -13.88
C ILE A 41 -7.02 15.98 -13.72
N MET A 42 -8.02 16.16 -12.85
CA MET A 42 -8.69 17.44 -12.63
C MET A 42 -7.73 18.53 -12.17
N ARG A 43 -6.84 18.23 -11.19
CA ARG A 43 -5.83 19.22 -10.73
C ARG A 43 -4.88 19.68 -11.84
N ARG A 44 -4.55 18.80 -12.80
CA ARG A 44 -3.70 19.15 -13.94
C ARG A 44 -4.42 20.10 -14.90
N ILE A 45 -5.71 19.91 -15.10
CA ILE A 45 -6.54 20.80 -15.94
C ILE A 45 -6.71 22.14 -15.21
N LEU A 46 -7.05 22.17 -13.92
CA LEU A 46 -7.08 23.39 -13.09
C LEU A 46 -5.78 24.20 -13.20
N GLN A 47 -4.63 23.53 -13.07
CA GLN A 47 -3.33 24.17 -13.25
C GLN A 47 -3.12 24.68 -14.68
N ALA A 48 -3.60 23.96 -15.69
CA ALA A 48 -3.50 24.35 -17.10
C ALA A 48 -4.37 25.58 -17.40
N THR A 49 -5.51 25.72 -16.71
CA THR A 49 -6.45 26.87 -16.81
C THR A 49 -5.90 28.13 -16.08
N GLY A 50 -4.77 28.03 -15.38
CA GLY A 50 -4.12 29.18 -14.73
C GLY A 50 -4.34 29.28 -13.21
N CYS A 51 -4.96 28.27 -12.58
CA CYS A 51 -5.17 28.23 -11.15
C CYS A 51 -3.93 27.81 -10.35
N GLU A 52 -3.84 28.27 -9.11
CA GLU A 52 -2.89 27.78 -8.11
C GLU A 52 -3.55 26.60 -7.36
N VAL A 53 -2.96 25.41 -7.44
CA VAL A 53 -3.57 24.18 -6.91
C VAL A 53 -2.73 23.62 -5.78
N ILE A 54 -3.31 23.57 -4.58
CA ILE A 54 -2.76 22.90 -3.41
C ILE A 54 -3.33 21.48 -3.40
N HIS A 55 -2.47 20.50 -3.65
CA HIS A 55 -2.89 19.10 -3.73
C HIS A 55 -2.50 18.34 -2.45
N LEU A 56 -3.49 17.75 -1.78
CA LEU A 56 -3.29 17.01 -0.53
C LEU A 56 -3.17 15.49 -0.72
N GLY A 57 -3.40 15.00 -1.94
CA GLY A 57 -3.40 13.56 -2.21
C GLY A 57 -4.71 12.89 -1.82
N HIS A 58 -4.61 11.65 -1.35
CA HIS A 58 -5.74 10.80 -0.95
C HIS A 58 -5.83 10.65 0.57
N ASN A 59 -6.89 10.01 1.06
CA ASN A 59 -7.11 9.71 2.48
C ASN A 59 -7.06 10.95 3.37
N ARG A 60 -7.85 11.98 3.05
CA ARG A 60 -7.87 13.24 3.81
C ARG A 60 -9.18 13.46 4.56
N SER A 61 -9.05 13.76 5.85
CA SER A 61 -10.20 14.12 6.68
C SER A 61 -10.78 15.48 6.26
N VAL A 62 -12.03 15.70 6.59
CA VAL A 62 -12.66 17.02 6.37
C VAL A 62 -11.88 18.13 7.06
N GLN A 63 -11.39 17.85 8.26
CA GLN A 63 -10.65 18.81 9.05
C GLN A 63 -9.33 19.23 8.38
N ASP A 64 -8.56 18.26 7.82
CA ASP A 64 -7.30 18.54 7.12
C ASP A 64 -7.52 19.46 5.92
N ILE A 65 -8.61 19.20 5.18
CA ILE A 65 -8.94 19.97 3.97
C ILE A 65 -9.39 21.39 4.31
N VAL A 66 -10.27 21.55 5.30
CA VAL A 66 -10.78 22.85 5.74
C VAL A 66 -9.65 23.70 6.33
N GLU A 67 -8.81 23.13 7.22
CA GLU A 67 -7.65 23.85 7.78
C GLU A 67 -6.70 24.30 6.66
N THR A 68 -6.44 23.43 5.69
CA THR A 68 -5.61 23.79 4.53
C THR A 68 -6.24 24.94 3.74
N ALA A 69 -7.53 24.87 3.42
CA ALA A 69 -8.20 25.89 2.64
C ALA A 69 -8.17 27.26 3.34
N ILE A 70 -8.29 27.27 4.66
CA ILE A 70 -8.20 28.49 5.50
C ILE A 70 -6.76 29.03 5.52
N GLN A 71 -5.75 28.17 5.76
CA GLN A 71 -4.35 28.59 5.81
C GLN A 71 -3.84 29.08 4.44
N GLU A 72 -4.36 28.50 3.36
CA GLU A 72 -4.03 28.90 2.00
C GLU A 72 -4.91 30.03 1.45
N ASP A 73 -5.89 30.51 2.21
CA ASP A 73 -6.87 31.54 1.79
C ASP A 73 -7.47 31.21 0.41
N ALA A 74 -7.91 29.96 0.25
CA ALA A 74 -8.37 29.40 -1.01
C ALA A 74 -9.81 29.85 -1.34
N GLN A 75 -10.14 29.95 -2.65
CA GLN A 75 -11.49 30.24 -3.11
C GLN A 75 -12.33 28.95 -3.31
N GLY A 76 -11.69 27.82 -3.59
CA GLY A 76 -12.40 26.57 -3.87
C GLY A 76 -11.73 25.33 -3.30
N ILE A 77 -12.55 24.32 -3.02
CA ILE A 77 -12.16 22.96 -2.65
C ILE A 77 -12.75 22.01 -3.68
N ALA A 78 -11.94 21.15 -4.29
CA ALA A 78 -12.37 20.15 -5.25
C ALA A 78 -11.98 18.74 -4.79
N LEU A 79 -12.95 17.85 -4.68
CA LEU A 79 -12.80 16.54 -4.05
C LEU A 79 -13.27 15.38 -4.94
N SER A 80 -12.59 14.27 -4.83
CA SER A 80 -13.11 12.97 -5.28
C SER A 80 -13.53 12.10 -4.10
N SER A 81 -14.67 11.39 -4.24
CA SER A 81 -15.15 10.45 -3.23
C SER A 81 -15.82 9.26 -3.90
N TYR A 82 -15.12 8.12 -3.92
CA TYR A 82 -15.59 6.86 -4.48
C TYR A 82 -15.99 5.84 -3.40
N GLN A 83 -15.85 6.20 -2.13
CA GLN A 83 -16.25 5.39 -0.98
C GLN A 83 -17.59 5.86 -0.41
N GLY A 84 -18.33 4.96 0.25
CA GLY A 84 -19.54 5.31 0.99
C GLY A 84 -19.30 6.37 2.08
N GLY A 85 -20.39 6.95 2.62
CA GLY A 85 -20.32 8.00 3.65
C GLY A 85 -19.99 9.39 3.09
N HIS A 86 -20.20 9.62 1.80
CA HIS A 86 -19.95 10.91 1.14
C HIS A 86 -20.94 12.00 1.56
N VAL A 87 -22.20 11.63 1.88
CA VAL A 87 -23.23 12.61 2.31
C VAL A 87 -22.80 13.26 3.61
N GLU A 88 -22.44 12.49 4.62
CA GLU A 88 -21.94 12.97 5.91
C GLU A 88 -20.65 13.76 5.75
N TYR A 89 -19.77 13.30 4.87
CA TYR A 89 -18.48 13.92 4.59
C TYR A 89 -18.62 15.33 4.02
N PHE A 90 -19.43 15.52 2.98
CA PHE A 90 -19.64 16.83 2.35
C PHE A 90 -20.44 17.78 3.24
N LYS A 91 -21.48 17.28 3.94
CA LYS A 91 -22.25 18.11 4.90
C LYS A 91 -21.36 18.62 6.03
N TYR A 92 -20.57 17.74 6.61
CA TYR A 92 -19.62 18.13 7.66
C TYR A 92 -18.59 19.17 7.19
N MET A 93 -18.15 19.06 5.94
CA MET A 93 -17.25 20.07 5.35
C MET A 93 -17.90 21.45 5.25
N VAL A 94 -19.13 21.52 4.78
CA VAL A 94 -19.89 22.77 4.70
C VAL A 94 -20.12 23.35 6.10
N ASP A 95 -20.46 22.51 7.07
CA ASP A 95 -20.69 22.97 8.45
C ASP A 95 -19.41 23.50 9.08
N LEU A 96 -18.31 22.78 8.95
CA LEU A 96 -17.02 23.19 9.50
C LEU A 96 -16.50 24.49 8.86
N LEU A 97 -16.70 24.68 7.56
CA LEU A 97 -16.39 25.94 6.87
C LEU A 97 -17.24 27.10 7.44
N ARG A 98 -18.52 26.87 7.68
CA ARG A 98 -19.41 27.88 8.29
C ARG A 98 -19.01 28.22 9.72
N GLU A 99 -18.74 27.21 10.54
CA GLU A 99 -18.29 27.36 11.92
C GLU A 99 -16.99 28.17 12.03
N ARG A 100 -16.06 27.94 11.08
CA ARG A 100 -14.78 28.65 11.01
C ARG A 100 -14.86 30.03 10.33
N GLY A 101 -16.04 30.48 9.91
CA GLY A 101 -16.22 31.78 9.20
C GLY A 101 -15.69 31.77 7.75
N ALA A 102 -15.45 30.58 7.18
CA ALA A 102 -14.94 30.35 5.83
C ALA A 102 -16.04 29.96 4.82
N GLY A 103 -17.31 30.24 5.09
CA GLY A 103 -18.43 29.82 4.24
C GLY A 103 -18.46 30.42 2.83
N HIS A 104 -17.53 31.31 2.50
CA HIS A 104 -17.34 31.82 1.14
C HIS A 104 -16.51 30.87 0.23
N ILE A 105 -15.82 29.88 0.82
CA ILE A 105 -15.06 28.90 0.06
C ILE A 105 -16.03 27.91 -0.59
N GLN A 106 -15.94 27.79 -1.91
CA GLN A 106 -16.84 26.93 -2.69
C GLN A 106 -16.39 25.45 -2.63
N VAL A 107 -17.32 24.54 -2.36
CA VAL A 107 -17.04 23.10 -2.29
C VAL A 107 -17.58 22.41 -3.52
N PHE A 108 -16.72 21.67 -4.21
CA PHE A 108 -17.05 20.86 -5.39
C PHE A 108 -16.69 19.41 -5.15
N GLY A 109 -17.48 18.51 -5.73
CA GLY A 109 -17.22 17.07 -5.59
C GLY A 109 -17.52 16.29 -6.84
N GLY A 110 -17.03 15.04 -6.84
CA GLY A 110 -17.37 14.01 -7.82
C GLY A 110 -16.98 12.65 -7.26
N GLY A 111 -17.68 11.61 -7.70
CA GLY A 111 -17.44 10.22 -7.22
C GLY A 111 -17.89 9.19 -8.25
N GLY A 112 -17.87 9.55 -9.54
CA GLY A 112 -18.40 8.68 -10.61
C GLY A 112 -19.88 8.35 -10.36
N GLY A 113 -20.24 7.07 -10.46
CA GLY A 113 -21.62 6.61 -10.20
C GLY A 113 -21.93 6.25 -8.76
N VAL A 114 -21.04 6.54 -7.81
CA VAL A 114 -21.24 6.19 -6.39
C VAL A 114 -22.19 7.16 -5.69
N ILE A 115 -22.19 8.43 -6.10
CA ILE A 115 -23.10 9.46 -5.56
C ILE A 115 -24.36 9.47 -6.45
N SER A 116 -25.51 9.13 -5.85
CA SER A 116 -26.78 9.06 -6.57
C SER A 116 -27.33 10.45 -6.94
N PRO A 117 -28.22 10.58 -7.94
CA PRO A 117 -28.85 11.86 -8.28
C PRO A 117 -29.61 12.51 -7.13
N GLU A 118 -30.29 11.70 -6.29
CA GLU A 118 -30.98 12.20 -5.12
C GLU A 118 -30.00 12.80 -4.09
N GLU A 119 -28.88 12.13 -3.84
CA GLU A 119 -27.82 12.61 -2.95
C GLU A 119 -27.14 13.87 -3.50
N ILE A 120 -26.97 13.99 -4.82
CA ILE A 120 -26.45 15.21 -5.45
C ILE A 120 -27.40 16.39 -5.14
N CYS A 121 -28.71 16.22 -5.37
CA CYS A 121 -29.70 17.26 -5.07
C CYS A 121 -29.69 17.64 -3.58
N GLU A 122 -29.58 16.66 -2.69
CA GLU A 122 -29.51 16.87 -1.25
C GLU A 122 -28.27 17.67 -0.84
N LEU A 123 -27.12 17.35 -1.37
CA LEU A 123 -25.84 18.00 -1.06
C LEU A 123 -25.78 19.44 -1.59
N GLU A 124 -26.24 19.65 -2.82
CA GLU A 124 -26.30 21.00 -3.40
C GLU A 124 -27.30 21.90 -2.64
N ALA A 125 -28.46 21.37 -2.26
CA ALA A 125 -29.40 22.08 -1.42
C ALA A 125 -28.85 22.40 -0.01
N TYR A 126 -27.93 21.57 0.51
CA TYR A 126 -27.28 21.79 1.80
C TYR A 126 -26.21 22.89 1.76
N GLY A 127 -25.64 23.16 0.59
CA GLY A 127 -24.65 24.22 0.41
C GLY A 127 -23.35 23.80 -0.27
N VAL A 128 -23.28 22.59 -0.82
CA VAL A 128 -22.20 22.19 -1.74
C VAL A 128 -22.42 22.94 -3.06
N ALA A 129 -21.38 23.56 -3.61
CA ALA A 129 -21.50 24.40 -4.79
C ALA A 129 -21.91 23.61 -6.04
N ARG A 130 -21.34 22.41 -6.21
CA ARG A 130 -21.73 21.43 -7.22
C ARG A 130 -21.10 20.06 -7.00
N ILE A 131 -21.85 19.00 -7.31
CA ILE A 131 -21.37 17.63 -7.44
C ILE A 131 -21.46 17.22 -8.91
N TYR A 132 -20.33 16.92 -9.54
CA TYR A 132 -20.28 16.52 -10.94
C TYR A 132 -20.56 15.02 -11.10
N SER A 133 -21.63 14.68 -11.83
CA SER A 133 -22.02 13.33 -12.20
C SER A 133 -21.25 12.85 -13.45
N PRO A 134 -21.25 11.54 -13.74
CA PRO A 134 -20.73 11.03 -15.02
C PRO A 134 -21.48 11.61 -16.25
N GLU A 135 -22.70 12.04 -16.09
CA GLU A 135 -23.50 12.66 -17.13
C GLU A 135 -23.03 14.09 -17.41
N ASP A 136 -22.73 14.88 -16.40
CA ASP A 136 -22.05 16.18 -16.54
C ASP A 136 -20.75 16.03 -17.33
N GLY A 137 -19.97 14.98 -17.02
CA GLY A 137 -18.74 14.69 -17.74
C GLY A 137 -18.94 14.37 -19.24
N ARG A 138 -20.09 13.77 -19.62
CA ARG A 138 -20.43 13.50 -21.02
C ARG A 138 -20.89 14.77 -21.75
N HIS A 139 -21.64 15.63 -21.06
CA HIS A 139 -22.21 16.84 -21.67
C HIS A 139 -21.22 18.00 -21.72
N MET A 140 -20.50 18.25 -20.65
CA MET A 140 -19.58 19.39 -20.52
C MET A 140 -18.14 19.04 -20.90
N GLY A 141 -17.77 17.76 -20.88
CA GLY A 141 -16.39 17.33 -20.94
C GLY A 141 -15.59 17.74 -19.68
N LEU A 142 -14.36 17.25 -19.58
CA LEU A 142 -13.51 17.56 -18.41
C LEU A 142 -13.17 19.06 -18.33
N GLN A 143 -12.90 19.70 -19.47
CA GLN A 143 -12.58 21.12 -19.49
C GLN A 143 -13.78 21.98 -19.07
N GLY A 144 -14.98 21.68 -19.58
CA GLY A 144 -16.19 22.43 -19.23
C GLY A 144 -16.57 22.34 -17.75
N MET A 145 -16.35 21.17 -17.11
CA MET A 145 -16.53 21.05 -15.65
C MET A 145 -15.54 21.93 -14.89
N ILE A 146 -14.28 21.98 -15.34
CA ILE A 146 -13.25 22.82 -14.71
C ILE A 146 -13.57 24.31 -14.92
N ASP A 147 -14.02 24.70 -16.10
CA ASP A 147 -14.38 26.09 -16.41
C ASP A 147 -15.55 26.57 -15.51
N ASP A 148 -16.59 25.75 -15.28
CA ASP A 148 -17.68 26.04 -14.33
C ASP A 148 -17.16 26.19 -12.89
N MET A 149 -16.22 25.33 -12.46
CA MET A 149 -15.61 25.45 -11.11
C MET A 149 -14.81 26.74 -10.96
N VAL A 150 -13.99 27.06 -11.97
CA VAL A 150 -13.13 28.26 -11.94
C VAL A 150 -13.96 29.53 -12.00
N GLU A 151 -15.00 29.59 -12.84
CA GLU A 151 -15.90 30.74 -12.95
C GLU A 151 -16.58 31.07 -11.62
N ARG A 152 -17.07 30.05 -10.89
CA ARG A 152 -17.69 30.22 -9.57
C ARG A 152 -16.71 30.68 -8.49
N CYS A 153 -15.42 30.43 -8.66
CA CYS A 153 -14.35 30.80 -7.74
C CYS A 153 -13.58 32.06 -8.16
N ASP A 154 -13.91 32.68 -9.32
CA ASP A 154 -13.17 33.80 -9.87
C ASP A 154 -13.57 35.12 -9.19
N PHE A 155 -13.23 35.27 -7.92
CA PHE A 155 -13.41 36.50 -7.14
C PHE A 155 -12.10 36.89 -6.42
N ASP A 156 -11.95 38.17 -6.14
CA ASP A 156 -10.84 38.67 -5.33
C ASP A 156 -11.05 38.26 -3.85
N PRO A 157 -10.18 37.41 -3.27
CA PRO A 157 -10.32 36.97 -1.89
C PRO A 157 -10.35 38.11 -0.88
N ARG A 158 -9.73 39.27 -1.20
CA ARG A 158 -9.75 40.49 -0.33
C ARG A 158 -11.13 41.09 -0.16
N THR A 159 -12.07 40.77 -1.05
CA THR A 159 -13.48 41.23 -0.94
C THR A 159 -14.31 40.39 0.02
N ARG A 160 -13.77 39.33 0.55
CA ARG A 160 -14.40 38.39 1.48
C ARG A 160 -13.81 38.54 2.89
N PRO A 161 -14.53 38.19 3.93
CA PRO A 161 -14.00 38.21 5.31
C PRO A 161 -12.73 37.38 5.43
N ALA A 162 -11.74 37.87 6.16
CA ALA A 162 -10.52 37.09 6.47
C ALA A 162 -10.85 36.06 7.56
N THR A 163 -10.67 34.79 7.26
CA THR A 163 -10.85 33.72 8.25
C THR A 163 -9.63 33.58 9.15
N LEU A 164 -8.43 33.72 8.57
CA LEU A 164 -7.16 33.72 9.29
C LEU A 164 -6.33 34.95 8.88
N ALA A 165 -6.02 35.83 9.84
CA ALA A 165 -5.36 37.10 9.59
C ALA A 165 -4.02 36.96 8.86
N LEU A 166 -3.17 36.03 9.29
CA LEU A 166 -1.86 35.78 8.64
C LEU A 166 -2.03 35.29 7.19
N ALA A 167 -2.96 34.37 6.93
CA ALA A 167 -3.22 33.86 5.58
C ALA A 167 -3.64 34.98 4.63
N ARG A 168 -4.59 35.85 5.07
CA ARG A 168 -5.06 36.99 4.31
C ARG A 168 -3.94 38.03 4.08
N LYS A 169 -3.13 38.34 5.09
CA LYS A 169 -2.00 39.23 4.96
C LYS A 169 -0.96 38.74 3.94
N ILE A 170 -0.67 37.45 3.92
CA ILE A 170 0.21 36.89 2.92
C ILE A 170 -0.42 36.97 1.52
N THR A 171 -1.73 36.71 1.37
CA THR A 171 -2.46 36.92 0.10
C THR A 171 -2.34 38.36 -0.40
N GLU A 172 -2.50 39.35 0.48
CA GLU A 172 -2.34 40.79 0.15
C GLU A 172 -0.91 41.10 -0.31
N ILE A 173 0.10 40.54 0.36
CA ILE A 173 1.52 40.64 -0.04
C ILE A 173 1.74 40.07 -1.45
N GLU A 174 1.25 38.86 -1.71
CA GLU A 174 1.35 38.20 -3.00
C GLU A 174 0.65 38.96 -4.15
N LEU A 175 -0.47 39.65 -3.85
CA LEU A 175 -1.22 40.46 -4.81
C LEU A 175 -0.71 41.91 -4.96
N GLY A 176 0.38 42.26 -4.26
CA GLY A 176 1.01 43.61 -4.37
C GLY A 176 0.29 44.70 -3.64
N GLY A 177 -0.63 44.39 -2.70
CA GLY A 177 -1.46 45.36 -1.97
C GLY A 177 -0.92 45.80 -0.60
N ALA A 178 0.08 45.11 -0.06
CA ALA A 178 0.61 45.42 1.26
C ALA A 178 1.68 46.51 1.22
N SER A 179 1.66 47.43 2.18
CA SER A 179 2.71 48.45 2.36
C SER A 179 4.08 47.72 2.57
N ARG A 180 5.03 48.04 1.70
CA ARG A 180 6.42 47.51 1.71
C ARG A 180 7.28 48.04 2.88
N LYS A 181 6.66 48.66 3.89
CA LYS A 181 7.40 49.09 5.08
C LYS A 181 7.69 47.88 5.97
N PRO A 182 8.95 47.69 6.41
CA PRO A 182 9.27 46.72 7.44
C PRO A 182 8.38 46.96 8.65
N ILE A 183 7.70 45.93 9.11
CA ILE A 183 6.97 45.95 10.37
C ILE A 183 8.02 46.17 11.46
N ALA A 184 7.82 47.18 12.29
CA ALA A 184 8.75 47.54 13.35
C ALA A 184 9.07 46.32 14.22
N ASP A 185 10.32 46.21 14.64
CA ASP A 185 10.91 45.18 15.50
C ASP A 185 9.92 44.62 16.54
N SER A 186 9.38 43.44 16.29
CA SER A 186 8.70 42.70 17.34
C SER A 186 9.78 42.16 18.30
N ARG A 187 9.67 42.51 19.57
CA ARG A 187 10.66 42.12 20.61
C ARG A 187 10.78 40.60 20.86
N GLN A 188 10.14 39.76 20.08
CA GLN A 188 10.20 38.33 20.18
C GLN A 188 11.27 37.81 19.20
N LEU A 189 12.28 37.14 19.73
CA LEU A 189 13.31 36.50 18.94
C LEU A 189 12.71 35.30 18.22
N THR A 190 12.60 35.37 16.89
CA THR A 190 12.10 34.31 16.03
C THR A 190 13.26 33.80 15.18
N ALA A 191 13.52 32.50 15.20
CA ALA A 191 14.52 31.88 14.32
C ALA A 191 13.95 31.64 12.90
N VAL A 192 14.78 31.82 11.89
CA VAL A 192 14.43 31.54 10.49
C VAL A 192 15.38 30.48 9.91
N LEU A 193 14.85 29.35 9.53
CA LEU A 193 15.58 28.24 8.89
C LEU A 193 15.27 28.20 7.40
N GLY A 194 16.27 28.33 6.56
CA GLY A 194 16.13 28.18 5.10
C GLY A 194 16.55 26.80 4.64
N ILE A 195 15.72 26.15 3.84
CA ILE A 195 15.97 24.81 3.29
C ILE A 195 15.85 24.87 1.78
N THR A 196 16.94 24.56 1.10
CA THR A 196 16.99 24.45 -0.36
C THR A 196 17.67 23.15 -0.77
N GLY A 197 17.74 22.86 -2.05
CA GLY A 197 18.41 21.66 -2.56
C GLY A 197 17.77 21.08 -3.80
N THR A 198 18.40 20.05 -4.36
CA THR A 198 18.01 19.49 -5.66
C THR A 198 16.56 19.00 -5.70
N GLY A 199 15.95 19.07 -6.89
CA GLY A 199 14.61 18.51 -7.12
C GLY A 199 14.59 17.01 -6.80
N GLY A 200 13.57 16.57 -6.03
CA GLY A 200 13.45 15.17 -5.62
C GLY A 200 14.39 14.73 -4.49
N ALA A 201 15.18 15.63 -3.88
CA ALA A 201 16.06 15.29 -2.75
C ALA A 201 15.29 14.89 -1.46
N GLY A 202 14.00 15.16 -1.40
CA GLY A 202 13.17 14.84 -0.23
C GLY A 202 13.13 15.95 0.81
N LYS A 203 13.28 17.21 0.40
CA LYS A 203 13.22 18.40 1.29
C LYS A 203 11.96 18.43 2.13
N SER A 204 10.78 18.38 1.51
CA SER A 204 9.48 18.44 2.21
C SER A 204 9.30 17.30 3.21
N SER A 205 9.76 16.07 2.87
CA SER A 205 9.74 14.94 3.81
C SER A 205 10.69 15.14 4.98
N LEU A 206 11.87 15.72 4.73
CA LEU A 206 12.82 16.06 5.79
C LEU A 206 12.29 17.17 6.69
N ILE A 207 11.62 18.16 6.11
CA ILE A 207 10.95 19.24 6.85
C ILE A 207 9.88 18.66 7.78
N ASP A 208 9.04 17.74 7.29
CA ASP A 208 8.03 17.06 8.10
C ASP A 208 8.63 16.34 9.31
N GLU A 209 9.72 15.59 9.07
CA GLU A 209 10.47 14.90 10.12
C GLU A 209 11.10 15.86 11.16
N LEU A 210 11.66 16.97 10.71
CA LEU A 210 12.22 17.99 11.59
C LEU A 210 11.14 18.76 12.34
N LEU A 211 10.04 19.12 11.66
CA LEU A 211 8.88 19.80 12.22
C LEU A 211 8.25 18.98 13.36
N ARG A 212 8.05 17.69 13.15
CA ARG A 212 7.50 16.79 14.17
C ARG A 212 8.39 16.75 15.39
N ARG A 213 9.70 16.56 15.21
CA ARG A 213 10.66 16.53 16.32
C ARG A 213 10.68 17.84 17.10
N PHE A 214 10.68 18.95 16.37
CA PHE A 214 10.69 20.29 17.01
C PHE A 214 9.45 20.52 17.86
N LEU A 215 8.26 20.22 17.33
CA LEU A 215 7.00 20.42 18.05
C LEU A 215 6.81 19.48 19.25
N VAL A 216 7.39 18.28 19.20
CA VAL A 216 7.40 17.33 20.33
C VAL A 216 8.41 17.79 21.39
N ASP A 217 9.58 18.24 20.96
CA ASP A 217 10.67 18.63 21.88
C ASP A 217 10.40 19.99 22.56
N PHE A 218 9.72 20.89 21.85
CA PHE A 218 9.34 22.23 22.30
C PHE A 218 7.81 22.42 22.30
N PRO A 219 7.07 21.90 23.29
CA PRO A 219 5.60 21.87 23.26
C PRO A 219 4.92 23.24 23.30
N GLU A 220 5.60 24.30 23.76
CA GLU A 220 5.07 25.65 23.85
C GLU A 220 5.31 26.49 22.57
N ASN A 221 6.17 25.99 21.67
CA ASN A 221 6.58 26.77 20.51
C ASN A 221 5.63 26.59 19.32
N ARG A 222 5.54 27.64 18.49
CA ARG A 222 4.76 27.70 17.26
C ARG A 222 5.67 27.80 16.03
N VAL A 223 5.32 27.09 14.96
CA VAL A 223 6.13 27.03 13.74
C VAL A 223 5.31 27.50 12.54
N ALA A 224 5.89 28.37 11.71
CA ALA A 224 5.37 28.70 10.40
C ALA A 224 6.25 28.09 9.30
N VAL A 225 5.63 27.44 8.31
CA VAL A 225 6.30 26.88 7.12
C VAL A 225 5.89 27.68 5.89
N LEU A 226 6.84 28.26 5.20
CA LEU A 226 6.63 29.00 3.96
C LEU A 226 7.33 28.25 2.81
N SER A 227 6.56 27.62 1.93
CA SER A 227 7.09 26.86 0.79
C SER A 227 6.91 27.64 -0.50
N VAL A 228 7.97 27.76 -1.30
CA VAL A 228 7.96 28.50 -2.56
C VAL A 228 8.05 27.52 -3.74
N ASP A 229 6.97 27.45 -4.52
CA ASP A 229 6.86 26.56 -5.68
C ASP A 229 6.86 27.32 -7.02
N PRO A 230 7.41 26.73 -8.08
CA PRO A 230 7.50 27.37 -9.38
C PRO A 230 6.15 27.45 -10.11
N THR A 231 5.88 28.59 -10.71
CA THR A 231 4.72 28.82 -11.58
C THR A 231 5.04 28.43 -13.03
N LYS A 232 4.10 27.80 -13.72
CA LYS A 232 4.22 27.47 -15.15
C LYS A 232 4.24 28.76 -15.99
N ARG A 233 5.32 29.00 -16.69
CA ARG A 233 5.48 30.21 -17.55
C ARG A 233 4.38 30.36 -18.61
N LYS A 234 3.87 29.24 -19.17
CA LYS A 234 2.89 29.23 -20.27
C LYS A 234 1.48 29.59 -19.82
N THR A 235 1.04 29.11 -18.65
CA THR A 235 -0.37 29.21 -18.22
C THR A 235 -0.56 30.11 -16.99
N GLY A 236 0.51 30.44 -16.27
CA GLY A 236 0.44 31.20 -15.03
C GLY A 236 -0.13 30.42 -13.84
N GLY A 237 -0.46 29.13 -14.02
CA GLY A 237 -0.90 28.24 -12.94
C GLY A 237 0.26 27.59 -12.21
N ALA A 238 0.04 27.19 -10.97
CA ALA A 238 1.04 26.53 -10.13
C ALA A 238 0.48 25.23 -9.54
N LEU A 239 1.33 24.22 -9.37
CA LEU A 239 1.05 23.10 -8.49
C LEU A 239 1.86 23.29 -7.22
N LEU A 240 1.16 23.53 -6.13
CA LEU A 240 1.70 23.78 -4.79
C LEU A 240 1.60 22.46 -4.02
N GLY A 241 2.58 21.57 -4.27
CA GLY A 241 2.46 20.17 -3.90
C GLY A 241 3.19 19.73 -2.62
N ASP A 242 3.86 20.62 -1.91
CA ASP A 242 4.71 20.24 -0.76
C ASP A 242 3.89 19.76 0.44
N ARG A 243 2.68 20.31 0.65
CA ARG A 243 1.77 19.89 1.72
C ARG A 243 1.41 18.42 1.71
N ILE A 244 1.37 17.75 0.56
CA ILE A 244 1.03 16.32 0.44
C ILE A 244 1.97 15.42 1.29
N ARG A 245 3.20 15.90 1.54
CA ARG A 245 4.25 15.15 2.25
C ARG A 245 4.36 15.53 3.73
N MET A 246 3.65 16.56 4.18
CA MET A 246 3.78 17.10 5.53
C MET A 246 2.65 16.61 6.43
N ASN A 247 2.78 15.39 6.94
CA ASN A 247 1.77 14.76 7.79
C ASN A 247 1.68 15.38 9.19
N SER A 248 2.76 15.97 9.69
CA SER A 248 2.80 16.64 11.00
C SER A 248 1.84 17.82 11.10
N LEU A 249 1.49 18.45 9.96
CA LEU A 249 0.50 19.53 9.90
C LEU A 249 -0.90 19.11 10.36
N TYR A 250 -1.22 17.82 10.23
CA TYR A 250 -2.56 17.27 10.47
C TYR A 250 -2.64 16.45 11.75
N HIS A 251 -1.50 16.29 12.45
CA HIS A 251 -1.48 15.54 13.70
C HIS A 251 -2.31 16.26 14.78
N PRO A 252 -3.28 15.58 15.44
CA PRO A 252 -4.22 16.21 16.37
C PRO A 252 -3.57 17.05 17.48
N GLU A 253 -2.41 16.60 18.00
CA GLU A 253 -1.69 17.28 19.09
C GLU A 253 -0.76 18.42 18.62
N LEU A 254 -0.45 18.49 17.32
CA LEU A 254 0.55 19.42 16.77
C LEU A 254 -0.05 20.53 15.92
N ARG A 255 -1.15 20.26 15.21
CA ARG A 255 -1.73 21.13 14.17
C ARG A 255 -2.06 22.55 14.62
N ASP A 256 -2.51 22.75 15.86
CA ASP A 256 -2.89 24.07 16.37
C ASP A 256 -1.67 25.01 16.58
N ARG A 257 -0.46 24.47 16.52
CA ARG A 257 0.80 25.18 16.67
C ARG A 257 1.57 25.36 15.36
N VAL A 258 0.98 24.89 14.24
CA VAL A 258 1.64 24.95 12.93
C VAL A 258 0.80 25.72 11.93
N PHE A 259 1.43 26.64 11.25
CA PHE A 259 0.88 27.30 10.07
C PHE A 259 1.72 26.95 8.85
N MET A 260 1.10 26.67 7.72
CA MET A 260 1.81 26.52 6.44
C MET A 260 1.16 27.34 5.35
N ARG A 261 1.98 27.96 4.52
CA ARG A 261 1.55 28.69 3.34
C ARG A 261 2.42 28.35 2.15
N SER A 262 1.78 28.00 1.04
CA SER A 262 2.44 27.79 -0.23
C SER A 262 2.43 29.07 -1.06
N LEU A 263 3.59 29.50 -1.51
CA LEU A 263 3.81 30.71 -2.30
C LEU A 263 4.15 30.32 -3.75
N ALA A 264 3.47 30.96 -4.71
CA ALA A 264 3.76 30.74 -6.13
C ALA A 264 4.75 31.79 -6.63
N THR A 265 5.78 31.41 -7.41
CA THR A 265 6.78 32.36 -7.95
C THR A 265 6.19 33.38 -8.92
N ARG A 266 4.95 33.23 -9.39
CA ARG A 266 4.22 34.08 -10.34
C ARG A 266 5.16 34.77 -11.34
N ALA A 267 4.95 34.82 -12.61
CA ALA A 267 5.88 35.14 -13.71
C ALA A 267 6.70 36.46 -13.61
N ALA A 268 6.61 37.18 -12.51
CA ALA A 268 7.44 38.33 -12.19
C ALA A 268 8.85 37.87 -11.78
N ALA A 269 9.88 38.53 -12.34
CA ALA A 269 11.28 38.27 -12.14
C ALA A 269 11.66 37.87 -10.70
N HIS A 270 12.70 37.03 -10.55
CA HIS A 270 13.24 36.53 -9.28
C HIS A 270 13.22 37.50 -8.09
N ARG A 271 13.42 38.79 -8.31
CA ARG A 271 13.35 39.85 -7.30
C ARG A 271 11.99 40.02 -6.62
N ALA A 272 10.88 39.87 -7.35
CA ALA A 272 9.54 40.05 -6.75
C ALA A 272 9.14 38.87 -5.82
N THR A 273 9.64 37.69 -6.09
CA THR A 273 9.45 36.52 -5.22
C THR A 273 10.24 36.69 -3.92
N SER A 274 11.45 37.20 -4.00
CA SER A 274 12.30 37.48 -2.86
C SER A 274 11.66 38.53 -1.94
N GLU A 275 11.10 39.65 -2.49
CA GLU A 275 10.42 40.68 -1.71
C GLU A 275 9.15 40.14 -1.02
N ALA A 276 8.33 39.33 -1.71
CA ALA A 276 7.12 38.77 -1.12
C ALA A 276 7.45 37.77 0.00
N LEU A 277 8.52 36.98 -0.17
CA LEU A 277 8.99 36.05 0.84
C LEU A 277 9.48 36.78 2.09
N VAL A 278 10.32 37.81 1.95
CA VAL A 278 10.79 38.65 3.08
C VAL A 278 9.61 39.25 3.84
N ALA A 279 8.61 39.81 3.13
CA ALA A 279 7.42 40.36 3.76
C ALA A 279 6.57 39.28 4.47
N SER A 280 6.50 38.07 3.91
CA SER A 280 5.77 36.94 4.53
C SER A 280 6.48 36.43 5.78
N ILE A 281 7.82 36.35 5.78
CA ILE A 281 8.63 36.02 6.96
C ILE A 281 8.36 37.07 8.07
N ALA A 282 8.40 38.35 7.72
CA ALA A 282 8.13 39.44 8.66
C ALA A 282 6.68 39.36 9.22
N ALA A 283 5.70 38.99 8.39
CA ALA A 283 4.34 38.78 8.82
C ALA A 283 4.21 37.61 9.82
N ALA A 284 4.89 36.49 9.58
CA ALA A 284 4.90 35.35 10.49
C ALA A 284 5.60 35.69 11.81
N LYS A 285 6.72 36.42 11.79
CA LYS A 285 7.37 36.94 13.00
C LYS A 285 6.43 37.82 13.82
N ALA A 286 5.68 38.73 13.17
CA ALA A 286 4.76 39.63 13.83
C ALA A 286 3.55 38.92 14.48
N GLU A 287 3.16 37.73 13.98
CA GLU A 287 2.10 36.88 14.54
C GLU A 287 2.60 35.97 15.69
N GLY A 288 3.88 36.11 16.07
CA GLY A 288 4.45 35.40 17.23
C GLY A 288 4.77 33.93 16.98
N TYR A 289 5.21 33.57 15.77
CA TYR A 289 5.82 32.27 15.53
C TYR A 289 7.27 32.26 16.00
N ASP A 290 7.67 31.20 16.70
CA ASP A 290 9.01 31.06 17.30
C ASP A 290 10.03 30.59 16.27
N LEU A 291 9.61 29.75 15.32
CA LEU A 291 10.41 29.24 14.20
C LEU A 291 9.69 29.46 12.88
N VAL A 292 10.38 30.05 11.90
CA VAL A 292 9.91 30.12 10.51
C VAL A 292 10.79 29.22 9.66
N ILE A 293 10.22 28.21 9.02
CA ILE A 293 10.91 27.35 8.06
C ILE A 293 10.56 27.81 6.65
N VAL A 294 11.56 28.09 5.85
CA VAL A 294 11.41 28.52 4.45
C VAL A 294 11.92 27.40 3.55
N GLU A 295 11.04 26.84 2.73
CA GLU A 295 11.41 25.87 1.69
C GLU A 295 11.43 26.53 0.33
N THR A 296 12.52 26.35 -0.43
CA THR A 296 12.59 26.83 -1.82
C THR A 296 12.79 25.68 -2.80
N ALA A 297 12.20 25.83 -4.00
CA ALA A 297 12.44 24.88 -5.08
C ALA A 297 13.88 25.03 -5.58
N GLY A 298 14.66 23.95 -5.54
CA GLY A 298 16.02 23.92 -6.07
C GLY A 298 16.05 23.96 -7.58
N ILE A 299 16.15 25.16 -8.16
CA ILE A 299 16.13 25.38 -9.63
C ILE A 299 17.44 26.07 -10.12
N GLY A 300 18.60 25.77 -9.56
CA GLY A 300 19.89 26.21 -10.07
C GLY A 300 20.48 27.47 -9.37
N GLN A 301 21.18 28.34 -10.07
CA GLN A 301 22.03 29.42 -9.55
C GLN A 301 21.37 30.45 -8.60
N SER A 302 20.03 30.48 -8.48
CA SER A 302 19.29 31.34 -7.53
C SER A 302 19.11 30.74 -6.15
N ASP A 303 19.66 29.55 -5.89
CA ASP A 303 19.47 28.85 -4.60
C ASP A 303 20.27 29.50 -3.45
N SER A 304 21.33 30.28 -3.77
CA SER A 304 22.16 30.94 -2.76
C SER A 304 21.48 32.17 -2.13
N GLU A 305 20.52 32.82 -2.80
CA GLU A 305 19.81 34.00 -2.26
C GLU A 305 19.09 33.71 -0.93
N ILE A 306 18.70 32.44 -0.68
CA ILE A 306 18.04 32.07 0.59
C ILE A 306 18.97 32.27 1.79
N ALA A 307 20.29 32.05 1.63
CA ALA A 307 21.24 32.19 2.71
C ALA A 307 21.30 33.62 3.29
N ASP A 308 21.01 34.65 2.47
CA ASP A 308 20.99 36.05 2.88
C ASP A 308 19.68 36.44 3.62
N LEU A 309 18.64 35.59 3.53
CA LEU A 309 17.30 35.88 4.06
C LEU A 309 17.00 35.18 5.38
N VAL A 310 17.85 34.24 5.81
CA VAL A 310 17.58 33.35 6.96
C VAL A 310 18.70 33.38 7.98
N ASP A 311 18.41 32.97 9.20
CA ASP A 311 19.42 32.89 10.26
C ASP A 311 20.31 31.66 10.10
N LEU A 312 19.78 30.57 9.56
CA LEU A 312 20.50 29.32 9.28
C LEU A 312 20.07 28.74 7.93
N SER A 313 21.02 28.40 7.10
CA SER A 313 20.79 27.80 5.78
C SER A 313 21.16 26.32 5.77
N MET A 314 20.28 25.48 5.17
CA MET A 314 20.47 24.04 5.02
C MET A 314 20.29 23.61 3.57
N TYR A 315 21.28 22.93 3.02
CA TYR A 315 21.25 22.38 1.66
C TYR A 315 20.97 20.88 1.69
N VAL A 316 19.93 20.41 0.97
CA VAL A 316 19.54 19.01 0.90
C VAL A 316 19.84 18.42 -0.48
N MET A 317 20.63 17.36 -0.52
CA MET A 317 21.02 16.66 -1.74
C MET A 317 20.89 15.15 -1.59
N THR A 318 21.11 14.40 -2.69
CA THR A 318 21.10 12.93 -2.69
C THR A 318 22.45 12.38 -3.14
N PRO A 319 22.75 11.09 -2.87
CA PRO A 319 24.03 10.47 -3.25
C PRO A 319 24.38 10.57 -4.73
N GLU A 320 23.39 10.65 -5.62
CA GLU A 320 23.60 10.77 -7.07
C GLU A 320 24.31 12.08 -7.48
N TYR A 321 24.19 13.13 -6.66
CA TYR A 321 24.85 14.42 -6.86
C TYR A 321 26.16 14.55 -6.06
N GLY A 322 26.55 13.54 -5.30
CA GLY A 322 27.74 13.54 -4.43
C GLY A 322 29.06 13.21 -5.15
N ALA A 323 29.07 13.03 -6.46
CA ALA A 323 30.31 12.79 -7.20
C ALA A 323 31.17 14.05 -7.25
N ALA A 324 32.49 13.93 -7.01
CA ALA A 324 33.42 15.04 -6.88
C ALA A 324 33.36 16.08 -8.03
N SER A 325 33.18 15.62 -9.28
CA SER A 325 33.05 16.49 -10.47
C SER A 325 31.72 17.26 -10.55
N GLN A 326 30.69 16.83 -9.80
CA GLN A 326 29.41 17.53 -9.73
C GLN A 326 29.39 18.51 -8.56
N LEU A 327 30.10 18.22 -7.47
CA LEU A 327 30.13 19.05 -6.27
C LEU A 327 30.72 20.44 -6.54
N GLU A 328 31.70 20.55 -7.43
CA GLU A 328 32.30 21.83 -7.83
C GLU A 328 31.32 22.79 -8.56
N LYS A 329 30.17 22.26 -9.01
CA LYS A 329 29.16 23.05 -9.73
C LYS A 329 27.99 23.49 -8.82
N ILE A 330 28.05 23.12 -7.53
CA ILE A 330 26.98 23.40 -6.57
C ILE A 330 27.39 24.61 -5.73
N ASP A 331 27.06 25.80 -6.20
CA ASP A 331 27.39 27.06 -5.52
C ASP A 331 26.89 27.11 -4.08
N MET A 332 25.75 26.45 -3.80
CA MET A 332 25.16 26.45 -2.46
C MET A 332 26.02 25.77 -1.39
N LEU A 333 26.96 24.92 -1.76
CA LEU A 333 27.94 24.34 -0.82
C LEU A 333 28.87 25.38 -0.20
N ASP A 334 29.06 26.51 -0.85
CA ASP A 334 29.90 27.62 -0.35
C ASP A 334 29.15 28.49 0.67
N PHE A 335 27.80 28.42 0.71
CA PHE A 335 26.96 29.31 1.52
C PHE A 335 26.18 28.55 2.61
N ALA A 336 25.97 27.24 2.45
CA ALA A 336 25.17 26.46 3.38
C ALA A 336 25.86 26.29 4.73
N ASP A 337 25.13 26.55 5.82
CA ASP A 337 25.62 26.27 7.17
C ASP A 337 25.62 24.79 7.49
N LEU A 338 24.59 24.08 6.99
CA LEU A 338 24.44 22.64 7.14
C LEU A 338 24.17 21.98 5.77
N VAL A 339 24.73 20.82 5.55
CA VAL A 339 24.45 20.01 4.35
C VAL A 339 23.85 18.68 4.75
N VAL A 340 22.79 18.26 4.06
CA VAL A 340 22.11 16.98 4.30
C VAL A 340 22.19 16.12 3.05
N LEU A 341 22.81 14.96 3.18
CA LEU A 341 22.79 13.90 2.18
C LEU A 341 21.62 12.97 2.51
N ASN A 342 20.44 13.27 1.95
CA ASN A 342 19.24 12.48 2.17
C ASN A 342 19.20 11.24 1.25
N LYS A 343 18.35 10.25 1.56
CA LYS A 343 18.27 8.94 0.90
C LYS A 343 19.60 8.18 0.98
N ALA A 344 20.24 8.24 2.14
CA ALA A 344 21.54 7.63 2.40
C ALA A 344 21.50 6.10 2.51
N ASP A 345 20.32 5.49 2.39
CA ASP A 345 20.09 4.06 2.19
C ASP A 345 20.52 3.57 0.80
N LYS A 346 20.68 4.48 -0.16
CA LYS A 346 21.11 4.16 -1.53
C LYS A 346 22.58 3.76 -1.61
N ARG A 347 22.89 2.95 -2.63
CA ARG A 347 24.25 2.52 -2.92
C ARG A 347 25.15 3.73 -3.22
N GLY A 348 26.37 3.75 -2.66
CA GLY A 348 27.35 4.83 -2.85
C GLY A 348 27.19 6.02 -1.92
N ALA A 349 26.24 5.99 -0.98
CA ALA A 349 26.00 7.08 -0.04
C ALA A 349 27.19 7.36 0.88
N GLU A 350 27.95 6.36 1.30
CA GLU A 350 29.13 6.52 2.16
C GLU A 350 30.27 7.26 1.45
N ASP A 351 30.50 6.92 0.16
CA ASP A 351 31.50 7.62 -0.65
C ASP A 351 31.07 9.07 -0.91
N ALA A 352 29.79 9.27 -1.26
CA ALA A 352 29.21 10.58 -1.47
C ALA A 352 29.32 11.45 -0.20
N LEU A 353 29.03 10.90 0.98
CA LEU A 353 29.14 11.60 2.28
C LEU A 353 30.57 12.10 2.51
N ARG A 354 31.55 11.22 2.28
CA ARG A 354 32.96 11.56 2.43
C ARG A 354 33.38 12.67 1.46
N ASP A 355 32.95 12.59 0.21
CA ASP A 355 33.33 13.56 -0.83
C ASP A 355 32.65 14.92 -0.59
N VAL A 356 31.38 14.94 -0.16
CA VAL A 356 30.67 16.17 0.22
C VAL A 356 31.32 16.82 1.44
N ARG A 357 31.71 16.06 2.45
CA ARG A 357 32.45 16.59 3.63
C ARG A 357 33.78 17.23 3.23
N LYS A 358 34.52 16.59 2.36
CA LYS A 358 35.80 17.18 1.81
C LYS A 358 35.53 18.45 1.03
N GLN A 359 34.48 18.48 0.19
CA GLN A 359 34.13 19.68 -0.55
C GLN A 359 33.71 20.83 0.37
N TYR A 360 32.88 20.52 1.39
CA TYR A 360 32.47 21.50 2.40
C TYR A 360 33.68 22.06 3.16
N GLN A 361 34.63 21.21 3.59
CA GLN A 361 35.85 21.61 4.25
C GLN A 361 36.68 22.60 3.39
N ARG A 362 36.79 22.35 2.08
CA ARG A 362 37.49 23.20 1.12
C ARG A 362 36.78 24.53 0.93
N ALA A 363 35.45 24.50 0.68
CA ALA A 363 34.63 25.67 0.44
C ALA A 363 34.68 26.64 1.64
N HIS A 364 34.55 26.13 2.84
CA HIS A 364 34.58 26.92 4.07
C HIS A 364 35.99 27.10 4.67
N LYS A 365 37.04 26.64 3.99
CA LYS A 365 38.49 26.79 4.38
C LYS A 365 38.78 26.23 5.79
N ARG A 366 38.05 25.17 6.23
CA ARG A 366 38.17 24.55 7.56
C ARG A 366 39.25 23.46 7.59
N PHE A 367 40.40 23.68 7.03
CA PHE A 367 41.49 22.67 6.86
C PHE A 367 42.10 22.14 8.16
N SER A 368 41.94 22.88 9.26
CA SER A 368 42.41 22.45 10.60
C SER A 368 41.52 21.46 11.32
N GLU A 369 40.26 21.24 10.82
CA GLU A 369 39.30 20.39 11.46
C GLU A 369 39.23 19.03 10.76
N PRO A 370 38.93 17.91 11.46
CA PRO A 370 38.73 16.62 10.83
C PRO A 370 37.58 16.65 9.82
N VAL A 371 37.72 15.90 8.73
CA VAL A 371 36.69 15.83 7.68
C VAL A 371 35.36 15.30 8.23
N ASP A 372 35.41 14.40 9.20
CA ASP A 372 34.23 13.79 9.82
C ASP A 372 33.43 14.75 10.71
N ASP A 373 34.05 15.85 11.17
CA ASP A 373 33.43 16.87 12.01
C ASP A 373 32.72 17.96 11.17
N MET A 374 32.77 17.87 9.84
CA MET A 374 32.06 18.81 8.98
C MET A 374 30.55 18.66 9.15
N PRO A 375 29.76 19.75 9.12
CA PRO A 375 28.32 19.74 9.35
C PRO A 375 27.55 19.18 8.13
N VAL A 376 27.89 17.95 7.75
CA VAL A 376 27.29 17.19 6.66
C VAL A 376 26.70 15.90 7.23
N TYR A 377 25.39 15.76 7.14
CA TYR A 377 24.62 14.69 7.78
C TYR A 377 24.00 13.77 6.73
N ALA A 378 24.21 12.47 6.88
CA ALA A 378 23.52 11.46 6.09
C ALA A 378 22.16 11.13 6.73
N THR A 379 21.05 11.20 5.99
CA THR A 379 19.70 10.93 6.53
C THR A 379 18.89 10.06 5.60
N CYS A 380 17.82 9.45 6.16
CA CYS A 380 16.80 8.74 5.40
C CYS A 380 15.41 9.17 5.87
N ALA A 381 14.95 10.35 5.40
CA ALA A 381 13.71 10.97 5.83
C ALA A 381 12.44 10.15 5.52
N SER A 382 12.54 9.11 4.70
CA SER A 382 11.44 8.17 4.43
C SER A 382 11.32 7.07 5.50
N GLN A 383 12.31 6.93 6.39
CA GLN A 383 12.30 5.91 7.43
C GLN A 383 11.79 6.48 8.75
N PHE A 384 10.84 5.77 9.36
CA PHE A 384 10.30 6.15 10.65
C PHE A 384 11.41 6.17 11.72
N ASN A 385 11.50 7.28 12.45
CA ASN A 385 12.45 7.51 13.55
C ASN A 385 13.91 7.19 13.15
N ASP A 386 14.34 7.64 11.97
CA ASP A 386 15.71 7.46 11.50
C ASP A 386 16.73 8.08 12.49
N PRO A 387 17.69 7.29 13.03
CA PRO A 387 18.67 7.78 14.01
C PRO A 387 19.54 8.92 13.48
N ALA A 388 19.86 8.90 12.19
CA ALA A 388 20.67 9.94 11.57
C ALA A 388 19.88 11.26 11.43
N THR A 389 18.58 11.19 11.18
CA THR A 389 17.68 12.37 11.23
C THR A 389 17.53 12.90 12.66
N ASN A 390 17.53 12.04 13.67
CA ASN A 390 17.58 12.46 15.09
C ASN A 390 18.87 13.23 15.38
N TRP A 391 20.01 12.72 14.93
CA TRP A 391 21.30 13.38 15.06
C TRP A 391 21.35 14.73 14.35
N LEU A 392 20.85 14.80 13.12
CA LEU A 392 20.69 16.06 12.39
C LEU A 392 19.85 17.06 13.18
N PHE A 393 18.70 16.65 13.73
CA PHE A 393 17.80 17.51 14.48
C PHE A 393 18.48 18.13 15.70
N VAL A 394 19.19 17.34 16.50
CA VAL A 394 19.92 17.83 17.68
C VAL A 394 20.96 18.88 17.30
N ASN A 395 21.72 18.65 16.23
CA ASN A 395 22.74 19.61 15.79
C ASN A 395 22.13 20.85 15.11
N LEU A 396 21.02 20.72 14.39
CA LEU A 396 20.26 21.83 13.83
C LEU A 396 19.77 22.78 14.92
N VAL A 397 19.15 22.24 15.99
CA VAL A 397 18.64 23.06 17.11
C VAL A 397 19.80 23.78 17.82
N LYS A 398 20.92 23.09 18.05
CA LYS A 398 22.12 23.71 18.63
C LYS A 398 22.68 24.85 17.76
N ALA A 399 22.73 24.64 16.44
CA ALA A 399 23.23 25.65 15.50
C ALA A 399 22.28 26.87 15.43
N LEU A 400 20.95 26.65 15.42
CA LEU A 400 19.96 27.72 15.48
C LEU A 400 20.09 28.53 16.79
N ALA A 401 20.17 27.84 17.93
CA ALA A 401 20.33 28.49 19.24
C ALA A 401 21.61 29.32 19.30
N ALA A 402 22.74 28.82 18.78
CA ALA A 402 24.00 29.54 18.75
C ALA A 402 23.97 30.81 17.88
N LYS A 403 23.28 30.74 16.71
CA LYS A 403 23.19 31.89 15.79
C LYS A 403 22.17 32.96 16.22
N THR A 404 21.07 32.54 16.83
CA THR A 404 19.96 33.45 17.20
C THR A 404 20.02 33.91 18.64
N GLY A 405 20.78 33.27 19.51
CA GLY A 405 20.81 33.54 20.94
C GLY A 405 19.59 32.98 21.70
N LEU A 406 18.74 32.16 21.05
CA LEU A 406 17.61 31.51 21.69
C LEU A 406 18.09 30.43 22.65
N GLY A 407 17.46 30.33 23.82
CA GLY A 407 17.80 29.33 24.85
C GLY A 407 17.31 27.92 24.54
N TRP A 408 17.25 27.50 23.26
CA TRP A 408 16.79 26.17 22.87
C TRP A 408 17.84 25.12 23.17
N ALA A 409 17.46 24.15 23.97
CA ALA A 409 18.25 22.95 24.24
C ALA A 409 17.39 21.73 23.86
N PRO A 410 17.85 20.90 22.91
CA PRO A 410 17.08 19.72 22.52
C PRO A 410 17.01 18.73 23.68
N ARG A 411 15.82 18.18 23.94
CA ARG A 411 15.57 17.11 24.91
C ARG A 411 15.87 15.74 24.30
N LEU A 412 15.73 15.62 22.98
CA LEU A 412 16.04 14.41 22.24
C LEU A 412 17.55 14.10 22.37
N GLU A 413 17.86 12.96 22.97
CA GLU A 413 19.22 12.43 22.98
C GLU A 413 19.48 11.65 21.69
N ALA A 414 20.51 12.00 20.96
CA ALA A 414 20.90 11.31 19.74
C ALA A 414 22.42 11.29 19.62
N GLU A 415 22.95 10.16 19.17
CA GLU A 415 24.37 9.97 18.84
C GLU A 415 24.54 9.96 17.31
N ALA A 416 25.77 10.18 16.87
CA ALA A 416 26.14 10.06 15.47
C ALA A 416 25.80 8.63 14.99
N GLY A 417 24.80 8.52 14.14
CA GLY A 417 24.30 7.24 13.64
C GLY A 417 24.32 7.19 12.12
N ASN A 418 24.56 6.02 11.58
CA ASN A 418 24.35 5.77 10.15
C ASN A 418 22.91 5.33 9.93
N PRO A 419 22.27 5.73 8.79
CA PRO A 419 20.94 5.27 8.43
C PRO A 419 20.92 3.73 8.38
N ARG A 420 19.87 3.14 8.95
CA ARG A 420 19.67 1.68 8.86
C ARG A 420 19.25 1.34 7.42
N ARG A 421 19.99 0.45 6.77
CA ARG A 421 19.58 -0.12 5.48
C ARG A 421 18.49 -1.15 5.74
N ALA A 422 17.25 -0.78 5.60
CA ALA A 422 16.13 -1.71 5.53
C ALA A 422 15.98 -2.18 4.08
N ALA A 423 16.81 -3.11 3.65
CA ALA A 423 16.62 -3.74 2.35
C ALA A 423 15.53 -4.82 2.48
N ILE A 424 14.37 -4.64 1.83
CA ILE A 424 13.31 -5.66 1.73
C ILE A 424 13.87 -6.87 0.98
N ILE A 425 14.65 -6.62 -0.07
CA ILE A 425 15.33 -7.66 -0.83
C ILE A 425 16.82 -7.62 -0.44
N PRO A 426 17.38 -8.69 0.15
CA PRO A 426 18.79 -8.77 0.45
C PRO A 426 19.65 -8.50 -0.78
N PRO A 427 20.83 -7.84 -0.66
CA PRO A 427 21.68 -7.50 -1.81
C PRO A 427 22.02 -8.69 -2.71
N GLU A 428 22.18 -9.88 -2.14
CA GLU A 428 22.43 -11.14 -2.84
C GLU A 428 21.22 -11.63 -3.67
N ARG A 429 20.02 -11.09 -3.42
CA ARG A 429 18.76 -11.44 -4.12
C ARG A 429 18.26 -10.38 -5.10
N VAL A 430 19.05 -9.36 -5.40
CA VAL A 430 18.65 -8.26 -6.32
C VAL A 430 18.25 -8.79 -7.70
N ARG A 431 18.83 -9.91 -8.16
CA ARG A 431 18.51 -10.54 -9.43
C ARG A 431 17.48 -11.66 -9.34
N TYR A 432 16.82 -11.85 -8.21
CA TYR A 432 15.91 -12.97 -7.95
C TYR A 432 14.83 -13.17 -9.03
N LEU A 433 14.19 -12.09 -9.48
CA LEU A 433 13.19 -12.17 -10.55
C LEU A 433 13.81 -12.56 -11.90
N ALA A 434 15.01 -12.08 -12.22
CA ALA A 434 15.72 -12.47 -13.42
C ALA A 434 16.11 -13.97 -13.35
N GLU A 435 16.58 -14.44 -12.21
CA GLU A 435 16.89 -15.85 -11.96
C GLU A 435 15.68 -16.77 -12.14
N ILE A 436 14.49 -16.33 -11.65
CA ILE A 436 13.22 -17.04 -11.86
C ILE A 436 12.89 -17.09 -13.36
N ALA A 437 12.98 -15.97 -14.06
CA ALA A 437 12.68 -15.86 -15.49
C ALA A 437 13.62 -16.76 -16.30
N ASP A 438 14.92 -16.72 -16.04
CA ASP A 438 15.95 -17.54 -16.70
C ASP A 438 15.71 -19.02 -16.44
N THR A 439 15.38 -19.40 -15.20
CA THR A 439 15.06 -20.79 -14.82
C THR A 439 13.82 -21.29 -15.56
N VAL A 440 12.74 -20.48 -15.59
CA VAL A 440 11.49 -20.86 -16.28
C VAL A 440 11.71 -20.98 -17.80
N GLN A 441 12.44 -20.03 -18.41
CA GLN A 441 12.75 -20.06 -19.83
C GLN A 441 13.67 -21.24 -20.16
N GLY A 442 14.67 -21.49 -19.33
CA GLY A 442 15.57 -22.64 -19.43
C GLY A 442 14.82 -23.96 -19.38
N TYR A 443 13.91 -24.10 -18.41
CA TYR A 443 13.05 -25.28 -18.30
C TYR A 443 12.16 -25.49 -19.53
N LYS A 444 11.50 -24.44 -20.01
CA LYS A 444 10.65 -24.53 -21.22
C LYS A 444 11.45 -24.90 -22.48
N ALA A 445 12.65 -24.38 -22.62
CA ALA A 445 13.55 -24.73 -23.72
C ALA A 445 14.02 -26.19 -23.60
N TRP A 446 14.37 -26.64 -22.40
CA TRP A 446 14.71 -28.03 -22.13
C TRP A 446 13.54 -28.98 -22.41
N ALA A 447 12.33 -28.67 -21.96
CA ALA A 447 11.13 -29.49 -22.20
C ALA A 447 10.84 -29.65 -23.72
N ARG A 448 11.02 -28.58 -24.50
CA ARG A 448 10.86 -28.66 -25.96
C ARG A 448 11.90 -29.55 -26.62
N ARG A 449 13.17 -29.41 -26.25
CA ARG A 449 14.23 -30.31 -26.77
C ARG A 449 13.96 -31.76 -26.41
N GLN A 450 13.54 -32.03 -25.16
CA GLN A 450 13.18 -33.40 -24.76
C GLN A 450 12.00 -33.94 -25.59
N ALA A 451 11.00 -33.12 -25.86
CA ALA A 451 9.87 -33.51 -26.71
C ALA A 451 10.28 -33.78 -28.18
N GLU A 452 11.14 -32.96 -28.76
CA GLU A 452 11.71 -33.18 -30.10
C GLU A 452 12.51 -34.49 -30.19
N THR A 453 13.35 -34.76 -29.20
CA THR A 453 14.11 -36.03 -29.13
C THR A 453 13.18 -37.21 -28.92
N ALA A 454 12.14 -37.11 -28.10
CA ALA A 454 11.14 -38.15 -27.90
C ALA A 454 10.35 -38.46 -29.18
N GLU A 455 10.04 -37.44 -29.99
CA GLU A 455 9.36 -37.64 -31.28
C GLU A 455 10.23 -38.39 -32.26
N LEU A 456 11.54 -38.09 -32.34
CA LEU A 456 12.49 -38.87 -33.18
C LEU A 456 12.59 -40.33 -32.71
N ALA A 457 12.68 -40.54 -31.40
CA ALA A 457 12.68 -41.89 -30.85
C ALA A 457 11.39 -42.67 -31.17
N HIS A 458 10.23 -41.99 -31.07
CA HIS A 458 8.92 -42.55 -31.41
C HIS A 458 8.80 -42.92 -32.90
N ALA A 459 9.27 -42.05 -33.78
CA ALA A 459 9.28 -42.33 -35.22
C ALA A 459 10.12 -43.57 -35.55
N LEU A 460 11.29 -43.76 -34.94
CA LEU A 460 12.14 -44.94 -35.11
C LEU A 460 11.47 -46.17 -34.51
N TRP A 461 10.89 -46.07 -33.33
CA TRP A 461 10.17 -47.16 -32.67
C TRP A 461 8.98 -47.67 -33.52
N THR A 462 8.19 -46.78 -34.07
CA THR A 462 7.07 -47.12 -34.97
C THR A 462 7.52 -47.69 -36.30
N SER A 463 8.66 -47.23 -36.82
CA SER A 463 9.24 -47.78 -38.03
C SER A 463 9.75 -49.21 -37.80
N LEU A 464 10.42 -49.47 -36.69
CA LEU A 464 10.86 -50.82 -36.28
C LEU A 464 9.67 -51.77 -36.12
N LEU A 465 8.59 -51.30 -35.45
CA LEU A 465 7.35 -52.05 -35.29
C LEU A 465 6.71 -52.40 -36.65
N ALA A 466 6.67 -51.44 -37.59
CA ALA A 466 6.14 -51.65 -38.92
C ALA A 466 6.99 -52.65 -39.77
N LEU A 467 8.28 -52.74 -39.47
CA LEU A 467 9.19 -53.73 -40.10
C LEU A 467 9.11 -55.12 -39.44
N GLY A 468 8.22 -55.32 -38.47
CA GLY A 468 8.02 -56.58 -37.77
C GLY A 468 9.08 -56.87 -36.69
N ASP A 469 9.82 -55.86 -36.25
CA ASP A 469 10.79 -56.01 -35.19
C ASP A 469 10.15 -56.16 -33.81
N LYS A 470 10.80 -56.88 -32.93
CA LYS A 470 10.39 -57.06 -31.53
C LYS A 470 10.84 -55.82 -30.71
N VAL A 471 10.07 -54.78 -30.79
CA VAL A 471 10.37 -53.50 -30.09
C VAL A 471 10.20 -53.61 -28.57
N PRO A 472 11.04 -52.95 -27.77
CA PRO A 472 10.87 -52.85 -26.31
C PRO A 472 9.63 -52.06 -25.94
N ALA A 473 9.25 -52.10 -24.65
CA ALA A 473 8.19 -51.22 -24.14
C ALA A 473 8.49 -49.71 -24.42
N ALA A 474 7.47 -48.89 -24.50
CA ALA A 474 7.62 -47.47 -24.77
C ALA A 474 8.62 -46.83 -23.78
N GLY A 475 9.62 -46.10 -24.30
CA GLY A 475 10.64 -45.46 -23.47
C GLY A 475 11.71 -46.39 -22.88
N ALA A 476 11.68 -47.69 -23.20
CA ALA A 476 12.65 -48.67 -22.73
C ALA A 476 13.76 -48.92 -23.77
N PHE A 477 14.94 -49.25 -23.29
CA PHE A 477 16.07 -49.62 -24.12
C PHE A 477 15.95 -51.03 -24.64
N TYR A 478 16.55 -51.33 -25.79
CA TYR A 478 16.81 -52.72 -26.23
C TYR A 478 17.84 -53.42 -25.35
N ASP A 479 17.67 -54.71 -25.16
CA ASP A 479 18.72 -55.53 -24.56
C ASP A 479 19.97 -55.56 -25.45
N SER A 480 21.13 -55.67 -24.84
CA SER A 480 22.42 -55.69 -25.54
C SER A 480 22.51 -56.77 -26.60
N ALA A 481 21.87 -57.96 -26.43
CA ALA A 481 21.82 -59.03 -27.41
C ALA A 481 21.11 -58.57 -28.71
N HIS A 482 19.97 -57.91 -28.61
CA HIS A 482 19.23 -57.45 -29.79
C HIS A 482 19.93 -56.32 -30.57
N LEU A 483 20.87 -55.60 -29.94
CA LEU A 483 21.66 -54.54 -30.62
C LEU A 483 22.75 -55.10 -31.51
N THR A 484 23.05 -56.38 -31.43
CA THR A 484 24.12 -57.08 -32.21
C THR A 484 23.57 -58.16 -33.14
N GLU A 485 22.31 -58.59 -32.94
CA GLU A 485 21.66 -59.60 -33.81
C GLU A 485 21.13 -58.90 -35.08
N ALA A 486 21.85 -59.02 -36.18
CA ALA A 486 21.38 -58.64 -37.51
C ALA A 486 20.60 -59.80 -38.14
N GLY A 487 19.40 -59.50 -38.68
CA GLY A 487 18.68 -60.40 -39.55
C GLY A 487 19.43 -60.58 -40.87
N GLU A 488 19.06 -61.59 -41.69
CA GLU A 488 19.64 -61.81 -42.98
C GLU A 488 19.20 -60.75 -44.04
N GLY A 489 20.17 -60.34 -44.88
CA GLY A 489 19.92 -59.38 -46.00
C GLY A 489 19.81 -57.90 -45.63
N ASP A 490 19.47 -57.10 -46.62
CA ASP A 490 19.43 -55.65 -46.53
C ASP A 490 18.41 -55.16 -45.47
N GLN A 491 17.31 -55.88 -45.26
CA GLN A 491 16.31 -55.53 -44.21
C GLN A 491 16.88 -55.73 -42.80
N GLY A 492 17.69 -56.76 -42.58
CA GLY A 492 18.34 -57.02 -41.29
C GLY A 492 19.31 -55.88 -40.92
N VAL A 493 20.10 -55.40 -41.91
CA VAL A 493 21.00 -54.25 -41.71
C VAL A 493 20.25 -52.97 -41.42
N ALA A 494 19.14 -52.74 -42.09
CA ALA A 494 18.30 -51.54 -41.86
C ALA A 494 17.68 -51.54 -40.44
N ILE A 495 17.15 -52.69 -39.98
CA ILE A 495 16.61 -52.84 -38.63
C ILE A 495 17.70 -52.61 -37.58
N LEU A 496 18.91 -53.15 -37.77
CA LEU A 496 20.01 -52.92 -36.83
C LEU A 496 20.38 -51.45 -36.72
N LEU A 497 20.49 -50.76 -37.84
CA LEU A 497 20.77 -49.30 -37.86
C LEU A 497 19.67 -48.52 -37.17
N LEU A 498 18.40 -48.82 -37.42
CA LEU A 498 17.26 -48.15 -36.76
C LEU A 498 17.24 -48.40 -35.25
N ARG A 499 17.56 -49.61 -34.78
CA ARG A 499 17.68 -49.92 -33.36
C ARG A 499 18.79 -49.10 -32.70
N GLN A 500 19.97 -48.98 -33.36
CA GLN A 500 21.07 -48.16 -32.84
C GLN A 500 20.68 -46.69 -32.74
N ARG A 501 20.03 -46.14 -33.76
CA ARG A 501 19.54 -44.74 -33.72
C ARG A 501 18.47 -44.53 -32.70
N TYR A 502 17.54 -45.45 -32.51
CA TYR A 502 16.55 -45.41 -31.44
C TYR A 502 17.25 -45.37 -30.05
N GLN A 503 18.25 -46.23 -29.86
CA GLN A 503 19.01 -46.30 -28.63
C GLN A 503 19.77 -45.01 -28.33
N GLU A 504 20.35 -44.37 -29.35
CA GLU A 504 21.03 -43.09 -29.25
C GLU A 504 20.05 -41.98 -28.80
N HIS A 505 18.95 -41.79 -29.51
CA HIS A 505 17.95 -40.77 -29.13
C HIS A 505 17.30 -41.03 -27.77
N LEU A 506 17.07 -42.29 -27.44
CA LEU A 506 16.57 -42.64 -26.12
C LEU A 506 17.60 -42.31 -25.02
N GLY A 507 18.90 -42.46 -25.31
CA GLY A 507 20.00 -42.07 -24.41
C GLY A 507 20.10 -40.55 -24.17
N GLU A 508 19.72 -39.74 -25.15
CA GLU A 508 19.66 -38.27 -25.02
C GLU A 508 18.50 -37.80 -24.16
N LEU A 509 17.48 -38.62 -23.95
CA LEU A 509 16.34 -38.27 -23.06
C LEU A 509 16.76 -38.39 -21.59
N HIS A 510 16.31 -37.43 -20.82
CA HIS A 510 16.42 -37.46 -19.36
C HIS A 510 15.68 -38.69 -18.78
N ALA A 511 16.20 -39.26 -17.71
CA ALA A 511 15.61 -40.45 -17.10
C ALA A 511 14.13 -40.28 -16.73
N GLU A 512 13.76 -39.07 -16.25
CA GLU A 512 12.36 -38.72 -15.95
C GLU A 512 11.49 -38.67 -17.21
N SER A 513 12.00 -38.12 -18.32
CA SER A 513 11.29 -38.09 -19.60
C SER A 513 10.98 -39.49 -20.12
N ARG A 514 11.93 -40.40 -20.01
CA ARG A 514 11.71 -41.81 -20.39
C ARG A 514 10.66 -42.48 -19.50
N ARG A 515 10.72 -42.24 -18.19
CA ARG A 515 9.73 -42.76 -17.24
C ARG A 515 8.32 -42.25 -17.54
N LEU A 516 8.18 -40.96 -17.81
CA LEU A 516 6.88 -40.37 -18.17
C LEU A 516 6.26 -41.00 -19.43
N ILE A 517 7.08 -41.32 -20.43
CA ILE A 517 6.63 -42.03 -21.64
C ILE A 517 6.26 -43.50 -21.29
N HIS A 518 7.08 -44.20 -20.52
CA HIS A 518 6.86 -45.60 -20.12
C HIS A 518 5.56 -45.72 -19.30
N ASP A 519 5.37 -44.88 -18.29
CA ASP A 519 4.29 -45.01 -17.32
C ASP A 519 2.95 -44.46 -17.85
N TRP A 520 2.96 -43.84 -19.04
CA TRP A 520 1.76 -43.20 -19.60
C TRP A 520 0.56 -44.14 -19.80
N ALA A 521 0.80 -45.36 -20.25
CA ALA A 521 -0.25 -46.35 -20.51
C ALA A 521 -1.02 -46.70 -19.22
N GLU A 522 -0.30 -46.86 -18.12
CA GLU A 522 -0.86 -47.16 -16.82
C GLU A 522 -1.60 -45.94 -16.25
N LEU A 523 -0.98 -44.78 -16.35
CA LEU A 523 -1.58 -43.51 -15.95
C LEU A 523 -2.88 -43.23 -16.71
N LYS A 524 -2.88 -43.40 -18.03
CA LYS A 524 -4.08 -43.27 -18.86
C LYS A 524 -5.20 -44.19 -18.41
N ARG A 525 -4.87 -45.45 -18.12
CA ARG A 525 -5.83 -46.44 -17.65
C ARG A 525 -6.46 -46.04 -16.33
N SER A 526 -5.69 -45.52 -15.36
CA SER A 526 -6.22 -45.09 -14.07
C SER A 526 -7.30 -44.00 -14.16
N TYR A 527 -7.26 -43.17 -15.20
CA TYR A 527 -8.26 -42.10 -15.45
C TYR A 527 -9.39 -42.50 -16.40
N THR A 528 -9.25 -43.65 -17.11
CA THR A 528 -10.27 -44.19 -18.04
C THR A 528 -11.10 -45.32 -17.44
N GLU A 529 -10.65 -45.96 -16.39
CA GLU A 529 -11.46 -46.92 -15.63
C GLU A 529 -12.60 -46.22 -14.87
N PRO A 530 -13.65 -46.92 -14.44
CA PRO A 530 -14.78 -46.29 -13.74
C PRO A 530 -14.37 -45.52 -12.46
N GLU A 531 -13.37 -46.04 -11.73
CA GLU A 531 -12.85 -45.45 -10.50
C GLU A 531 -11.31 -45.36 -10.55
N ASN A 532 -10.78 -44.28 -10.01
CA ASN A 532 -9.37 -44.15 -9.69
C ASN A 532 -9.14 -44.43 -8.18
N ILE A 533 -8.13 -45.24 -7.90
CA ILE A 533 -7.79 -45.63 -6.54
C ILE A 533 -6.37 -45.16 -6.24
N TYR A 534 -6.24 -44.27 -5.26
CA TYR A 534 -4.96 -43.73 -4.84
C TYR A 534 -4.82 -43.68 -3.32
N VAL A 535 -3.59 -43.64 -2.83
CA VAL A 535 -3.29 -43.67 -1.39
C VAL A 535 -2.81 -42.30 -0.91
N VAL A 536 -3.49 -41.75 0.08
CA VAL A 536 -3.10 -40.48 0.75
C VAL A 536 -2.88 -40.76 2.24
N ARG A 537 -1.67 -40.53 2.72
CA ARG A 537 -1.29 -40.74 4.14
C ARG A 537 -1.69 -42.13 4.67
N GLY A 538 -1.51 -43.15 3.85
CA GLY A 538 -1.82 -44.55 4.21
C GLY A 538 -3.29 -44.94 4.15
N LYS A 539 -4.17 -44.07 3.69
CA LYS A 539 -5.59 -44.35 3.44
C LYS A 539 -5.86 -44.47 1.95
N GLU A 540 -6.49 -45.54 1.55
CA GLU A 540 -6.99 -45.73 0.19
C GLU A 540 -8.19 -44.81 -0.07
N ILE A 541 -8.11 -44.03 -1.13
CA ILE A 541 -9.19 -43.15 -1.57
C ILE A 541 -9.66 -43.66 -2.94
N ARG A 542 -10.96 -43.91 -3.06
CA ARG A 542 -11.62 -44.31 -4.30
C ARG A 542 -12.43 -43.13 -4.83
N THR A 543 -12.20 -42.76 -6.07
CA THR A 543 -12.91 -41.63 -6.70
C THR A 543 -13.42 -42.06 -8.07
N ALA A 544 -14.72 -41.86 -8.33
CA ALA A 544 -15.29 -42.10 -9.65
C ALA A 544 -14.68 -41.14 -10.69
N ASN A 545 -14.21 -41.68 -11.83
CA ASN A 545 -13.60 -40.93 -12.91
C ASN A 545 -14.60 -40.14 -13.76
N TYR A 546 -15.87 -40.50 -13.69
CA TYR A 546 -16.93 -39.93 -14.50
C TYR A 546 -18.04 -39.29 -13.65
N THR A 547 -18.72 -38.36 -14.24
CA THR A 547 -20.00 -37.82 -13.77
C THR A 547 -21.05 -38.00 -14.87
N THR A 548 -22.31 -38.21 -14.51
CA THR A 548 -23.39 -38.34 -15.47
C THR A 548 -24.03 -36.99 -15.75
N SER A 549 -24.11 -36.61 -17.02
CA SER A 549 -24.80 -35.38 -17.43
C SER A 549 -26.34 -35.53 -17.30
N LEU A 550 -27.08 -34.43 -17.40
CA LEU A 550 -28.55 -34.45 -17.43
C LEU A 550 -29.13 -35.28 -18.58
N SER A 551 -28.38 -35.43 -19.69
CA SER A 551 -28.72 -36.26 -20.83
C SER A 551 -28.38 -37.76 -20.66
N GLY A 552 -27.77 -38.15 -19.51
CA GLY A 552 -27.34 -39.51 -19.24
C GLY A 552 -25.97 -39.86 -19.82
N SER A 553 -25.24 -38.89 -20.44
CA SER A 553 -23.90 -39.12 -20.97
C SER A 553 -22.85 -39.13 -19.84
N LEU A 554 -21.88 -40.01 -19.93
CA LEU A 554 -20.72 -40.05 -19.04
C LEU A 554 -19.71 -38.98 -19.45
N VAL A 555 -19.41 -38.07 -18.53
CA VAL A 555 -18.44 -37.00 -18.70
C VAL A 555 -17.23 -37.28 -17.81
N PRO A 556 -16.00 -37.37 -18.36
CA PRO A 556 -14.81 -37.57 -17.54
C PRO A 556 -14.54 -36.34 -16.66
N LYS A 557 -14.19 -36.57 -15.40
CA LYS A 557 -13.84 -35.49 -14.46
C LYS A 557 -12.48 -34.86 -14.79
N VAL A 558 -11.60 -35.64 -15.39
CA VAL A 558 -10.29 -35.19 -15.87
C VAL A 558 -10.17 -35.57 -17.35
N ALA A 559 -9.98 -34.58 -18.22
CA ALA A 559 -9.78 -34.82 -19.65
C ALA A 559 -8.33 -35.16 -19.94
N LEU A 560 -8.13 -36.28 -20.64
CA LEU A 560 -6.82 -36.69 -21.12
C LEU A 560 -6.58 -36.20 -22.56
N PRO A 561 -5.34 -35.84 -22.91
CA PRO A 561 -5.03 -35.43 -24.28
C PRO A 561 -5.15 -36.62 -25.26
N PRO A 562 -5.52 -36.39 -26.52
CA PRO A 562 -5.65 -37.41 -27.55
C PRO A 562 -4.32 -37.77 -28.20
N TYR A 563 -3.18 -37.37 -27.61
CA TYR A 563 -1.86 -37.55 -28.22
C TYR A 563 -1.46 -39.03 -28.28
N THR A 564 -0.86 -39.41 -29.40
CA THR A 564 -0.28 -40.72 -29.65
C THR A 564 1.25 -40.67 -29.81
N GLY A 565 1.79 -39.58 -30.31
CA GLY A 565 3.22 -39.30 -30.42
C GLY A 565 3.87 -39.02 -29.07
N TRP A 566 5.10 -39.56 -28.88
CA TRP A 566 5.81 -39.36 -27.62
C TRP A 566 6.26 -37.91 -27.43
N GLY A 567 6.54 -37.23 -28.52
CA GLY A 567 6.92 -35.82 -28.45
C GLY A 567 5.79 -34.91 -27.96
N GLU A 568 4.59 -35.02 -28.56
CA GLU A 568 3.43 -34.26 -28.14
C GLU A 568 3.02 -34.60 -26.69
N LEU A 569 3.04 -35.90 -26.37
CA LEU A 569 2.70 -36.38 -25.05
C LEU A 569 3.66 -35.86 -23.98
N LEU A 570 4.97 -35.98 -24.22
CA LEU A 570 5.99 -35.54 -23.28
C LEU A 570 5.95 -33.99 -23.12
N ARG A 571 5.77 -33.25 -24.20
CA ARG A 571 5.61 -31.82 -24.17
C ARG A 571 4.43 -31.40 -23.30
N TRP A 572 3.28 -32.07 -23.44
CA TRP A 572 2.11 -31.82 -22.61
C TRP A 572 2.39 -32.17 -21.16
N GLN A 573 2.99 -33.35 -20.86
CA GLN A 573 3.32 -33.75 -19.48
C GLN A 573 4.29 -32.75 -18.80
N LEU A 574 5.26 -32.21 -19.53
CA LEU A 574 6.26 -31.31 -18.99
C LEU A 574 5.78 -29.85 -18.88
N LEU A 575 4.80 -29.40 -19.70
CA LEU A 575 4.37 -28.00 -19.76
C LEU A 575 2.96 -27.75 -19.24
N GLU A 576 2.09 -28.74 -19.21
CA GLU A 576 0.67 -28.62 -18.81
C GLU A 576 0.29 -29.63 -17.72
N ASN A 577 0.38 -30.92 -18.03
CA ASN A 577 0.14 -32.09 -17.16
C ASN A 577 -1.29 -32.18 -16.57
N LEU A 578 -1.49 -33.18 -15.72
CA LEU A 578 -2.73 -33.48 -14.99
C LEU A 578 -2.83 -32.61 -13.72
N PRO A 579 -4.07 -32.32 -13.25
CA PRO A 579 -4.24 -31.63 -11.97
C PRO A 579 -3.49 -32.34 -10.83
N GLY A 580 -2.78 -31.58 -10.01
CA GLY A 580 -1.96 -32.09 -8.92
C GLY A 580 -0.57 -32.60 -9.32
N ARG A 581 -0.22 -32.58 -10.61
CA ARG A 581 1.10 -32.98 -11.12
C ARG A 581 1.81 -31.76 -11.74
N PHE A 582 3.09 -31.58 -11.38
CA PHE A 582 3.88 -30.49 -11.93
C PHE A 582 3.88 -30.50 -13.48
N PRO A 583 3.72 -29.35 -14.16
CA PRO A 583 3.58 -27.99 -13.66
C PRO A 583 2.14 -27.50 -13.38
N PHE A 584 1.12 -28.37 -13.43
CA PHE A 584 -0.27 -28.00 -13.15
C PHE A 584 -0.49 -27.84 -11.64
N THR A 585 -0.25 -26.60 -11.14
CA THR A 585 -0.31 -26.28 -9.71
C THR A 585 -1.68 -25.78 -9.25
N ALA A 586 -2.59 -25.44 -10.17
CA ALA A 586 -3.91 -24.92 -9.85
C ALA A 586 -4.84 -25.93 -9.15
N GLY A 587 -4.54 -27.21 -9.24
CA GLY A 587 -5.19 -28.28 -8.50
C GLY A 587 -4.14 -29.07 -7.74
N VAL A 588 -3.95 -28.77 -6.46
CA VAL A 588 -3.00 -29.52 -5.59
C VAL A 588 -3.41 -30.99 -5.46
N PHE A 589 -4.66 -31.32 -5.75
CA PHE A 589 -5.22 -32.65 -5.68
C PHE A 589 -5.76 -33.09 -7.05
N GLU A 590 -5.60 -34.36 -7.37
CA GLU A 590 -6.03 -34.98 -8.64
C GLU A 590 -7.55 -34.81 -8.87
N TYR A 591 -8.34 -34.81 -7.81
CA TYR A 591 -9.79 -34.68 -7.85
C TYR A 591 -10.29 -33.70 -6.80
N LYS A 592 -11.42 -33.05 -7.09
CA LYS A 592 -12.18 -32.32 -6.08
C LYS A 592 -12.62 -33.31 -4.98
N ARG A 593 -12.50 -32.94 -3.73
CA ARG A 593 -13.01 -33.75 -2.61
C ARG A 593 -14.51 -33.94 -2.75
N VAL A 594 -14.97 -35.17 -2.60
CA VAL A 594 -16.38 -35.48 -2.62
C VAL A 594 -17.04 -34.94 -1.35
N GLY A 595 -18.12 -34.20 -1.50
CA GLY A 595 -18.85 -33.61 -0.35
C GLY A 595 -18.31 -32.27 0.14
N GLU A 596 -17.28 -31.70 -0.47
CA GLU A 596 -16.85 -30.31 -0.23
C GLU A 596 -17.33 -29.42 -1.38
N ASP A 597 -18.46 -28.76 -1.18
CA ASP A 597 -18.85 -27.68 -2.07
C ASP A 597 -17.89 -26.50 -1.85
N PRO A 598 -17.32 -25.88 -2.91
CA PRO A 598 -16.42 -24.72 -2.79
C PRO A 598 -17.15 -23.44 -2.39
N THR A 599 -18.39 -23.50 -1.94
CA THR A 599 -19.19 -22.33 -1.57
C THR A 599 -18.52 -21.55 -0.45
N ARG A 600 -18.26 -20.27 -0.70
CA ARG A 600 -17.81 -19.30 0.31
C ARG A 600 -18.98 -18.50 0.84
N MET A 601 -19.06 -18.37 2.15
CA MET A 601 -19.99 -17.50 2.84
C MET A 601 -19.37 -16.11 2.94
N PHE A 602 -19.62 -15.27 1.94
CA PHE A 602 -19.10 -13.91 1.93
C PHE A 602 -20.08 -12.98 2.63
N ALA A 603 -19.61 -12.27 3.64
CA ALA A 603 -20.37 -11.24 4.33
C ALA A 603 -19.44 -10.19 4.96
N GLY A 604 -20.02 -9.02 5.18
CA GLY A 604 -19.40 -7.91 5.89
C GLY A 604 -20.32 -6.70 5.81
N GLU A 605 -20.99 -6.38 6.91
CA GLU A 605 -21.87 -5.23 7.03
C GLU A 605 -22.08 -4.86 8.49
N GLY A 606 -22.08 -3.58 8.81
CA GLY A 606 -22.46 -3.04 10.10
C GLY A 606 -21.62 -3.54 11.27
N THR A 607 -22.28 -3.91 12.33
CA THR A 607 -21.63 -4.45 13.55
C THR A 607 -21.19 -5.90 13.37
N PRO A 608 -20.28 -6.40 14.22
CA PRO A 608 -19.90 -7.81 14.25
C PRO A 608 -21.10 -8.76 14.41
N GLU A 609 -22.09 -8.40 15.27
CA GLU A 609 -23.29 -9.18 15.51
C GLU A 609 -24.17 -9.29 14.24
N ARG A 610 -24.32 -8.19 13.50
CA ARG A 610 -25.08 -8.18 12.25
C ARG A 610 -24.45 -9.08 11.20
N THR A 611 -23.13 -9.00 11.03
CA THR A 611 -22.40 -9.87 10.11
C THR A 611 -22.39 -11.33 10.58
N ASN A 612 -22.28 -11.60 11.90
CA ASN A 612 -22.42 -12.93 12.48
C ASN A 612 -23.78 -13.56 12.15
N LYS A 613 -24.85 -12.81 12.30
CA LYS A 613 -26.20 -13.24 11.93
C LYS A 613 -26.29 -13.63 10.46
N ARG A 614 -25.67 -12.84 9.58
CA ARG A 614 -25.62 -13.15 8.17
C ARG A 614 -24.80 -14.40 7.87
N PHE A 615 -23.66 -14.59 8.52
CA PHE A 615 -22.87 -15.81 8.41
C PHE A 615 -23.65 -17.04 8.81
N HIS A 616 -24.39 -17.04 9.92
CA HIS A 616 -25.24 -18.15 10.34
C HIS A 616 -26.34 -18.42 9.32
N TYR A 617 -26.96 -17.37 8.77
CA TYR A 617 -28.00 -17.53 7.75
C TYR A 617 -27.46 -18.21 6.47
N VAL A 618 -26.33 -17.77 5.93
CA VAL A 618 -25.77 -18.30 4.67
C VAL A 618 -25.07 -19.66 4.87
N SER A 619 -24.68 -20.01 6.10
CA SER A 619 -24.06 -21.29 6.43
C SER A 619 -25.06 -22.40 6.73
N LYS A 620 -26.36 -22.09 6.85
CA LYS A 620 -27.38 -23.05 7.25
C LYS A 620 -27.45 -24.23 6.28
N GLY A 621 -27.24 -25.44 6.80
CA GLY A 621 -27.30 -26.68 6.01
C GLY A 621 -26.08 -26.95 5.13
N GLN A 622 -25.02 -26.16 5.23
CA GLN A 622 -23.79 -26.41 4.48
C GLN A 622 -22.89 -27.46 5.16
N PRO A 623 -22.21 -28.33 4.39
CA PRO A 623 -21.35 -29.38 4.95
C PRO A 623 -20.02 -28.81 5.48
N ALA A 624 -19.62 -27.64 5.02
CA ALA A 624 -18.42 -26.94 5.45
C ALA A 624 -18.69 -25.43 5.58
N VAL A 625 -18.05 -24.80 6.55
CA VAL A 625 -18.20 -23.37 6.85
C VAL A 625 -16.94 -22.64 6.41
N ARG A 626 -17.05 -21.80 5.38
CA ARG A 626 -15.94 -21.03 4.83
C ARG A 626 -16.28 -19.54 4.86
N LEU A 627 -16.01 -18.91 6.00
CA LEU A 627 -16.36 -17.53 6.26
C LEU A 627 -15.37 -16.59 5.56
N SER A 628 -15.84 -15.84 4.58
CA SER A 628 -15.06 -14.81 3.90
C SER A 628 -15.55 -13.45 4.37
N THR A 629 -14.71 -12.75 5.12
CA THR A 629 -15.07 -11.50 5.78
C THR A 629 -14.62 -10.30 4.96
N ALA A 630 -15.56 -9.40 4.65
CA ALA A 630 -15.28 -8.05 4.16
C ALA A 630 -15.28 -7.09 5.34
N PHE A 631 -14.22 -6.31 5.48
CA PHE A 631 -14.09 -5.26 6.50
C PHE A 631 -14.43 -3.90 5.92
N ASP A 632 -14.95 -3.01 6.76
CA ASP A 632 -15.22 -1.63 6.37
C ASP A 632 -13.92 -0.81 6.19
N SER A 633 -14.02 0.38 5.60
CA SER A 633 -12.85 1.22 5.33
C SER A 633 -12.13 1.62 6.61
N VAL A 634 -12.83 1.82 7.72
CA VAL A 634 -12.23 2.16 9.02
C VAL A 634 -11.29 1.05 9.48
N THR A 635 -11.77 -0.19 9.47
CA THR A 635 -10.98 -1.39 9.81
C THR A 635 -9.83 -1.62 8.82
N LEU A 636 -10.08 -1.47 7.50
CA LEU A 636 -9.09 -1.68 6.44
C LEU A 636 -7.88 -0.74 6.55
N TYR A 637 -8.06 0.44 7.13
CA TYR A 637 -6.99 1.42 7.30
C TYR A 637 -6.44 1.51 8.72
N GLY A 638 -6.90 0.63 9.61
CA GLY A 638 -6.38 0.53 10.97
C GLY A 638 -6.79 1.67 11.88
N GLU A 639 -7.92 2.31 11.58
CA GLU A 639 -8.48 3.41 12.36
C GLU A 639 -9.58 2.92 13.30
N ASP A 640 -9.88 3.71 14.32
CA ASP A 640 -10.97 3.45 15.24
C ASP A 640 -12.29 4.10 14.78
N PRO A 641 -13.45 3.47 15.04
CA PRO A 641 -14.74 4.11 14.82
C PRO A 641 -14.88 5.35 15.68
N HIS A 642 -15.46 6.41 15.11
CA HIS A 642 -15.64 7.68 15.80
C HIS A 642 -16.95 8.35 15.41
N VAL A 643 -17.52 9.18 16.31
CA VAL A 643 -18.76 9.94 16.07
C VAL A 643 -18.58 11.11 15.09
N ARG A 644 -17.36 11.49 14.77
CA ARG A 644 -17.06 12.53 13.79
C ARG A 644 -17.66 12.14 12.43
N PRO A 645 -18.45 13.00 11.77
CA PRO A 645 -19.26 12.59 10.62
C PRO A 645 -18.49 11.96 9.45
N ASP A 646 -17.27 12.42 9.18
CA ASP A 646 -16.42 11.87 8.12
C ASP A 646 -15.85 10.46 8.41
N ILE A 647 -15.93 9.98 9.65
CA ILE A 647 -15.66 8.61 10.07
C ILE A 647 -16.97 7.83 10.26
N TYR A 648 -17.95 8.42 11.00
CA TYR A 648 -19.23 7.79 11.31
C TYR A 648 -19.94 7.24 10.08
N GLY A 649 -20.02 8.02 9.00
CA GLY A 649 -20.67 7.60 7.76
C GLY A 649 -20.01 6.42 7.04
N LYS A 650 -18.80 6.02 7.45
CA LYS A 650 -18.04 4.91 6.88
C LYS A 650 -18.04 3.66 7.77
N VAL A 651 -18.41 3.80 9.06
CA VAL A 651 -18.44 2.67 10.02
C VAL A 651 -19.50 1.66 9.62
N GLY A 652 -19.09 0.43 9.38
CA GLY A 652 -19.98 -0.66 8.97
C GLY A 652 -20.52 -0.54 7.54
N ASN A 653 -20.05 0.44 6.76
CA ASN A 653 -20.45 0.64 5.36
C ASN A 653 -19.54 -0.20 4.45
N SER A 654 -20.15 -1.02 3.59
CA SER A 654 -19.45 -1.93 2.64
C SER A 654 -18.51 -2.95 3.29
N GLY A 655 -18.68 -3.21 4.59
CA GLY A 655 -17.89 -4.15 5.36
C GLY A 655 -18.30 -4.15 6.83
N VAL A 656 -17.78 -5.10 7.62
CA VAL A 656 -17.97 -5.14 9.07
C VAL A 656 -16.92 -4.29 9.77
N SER A 657 -17.35 -3.51 10.77
CA SER A 657 -16.44 -2.76 11.64
C SER A 657 -15.91 -3.65 12.76
N VAL A 658 -14.58 -3.79 12.83
CA VAL A 658 -13.88 -4.59 13.87
C VAL A 658 -12.72 -3.77 14.40
N CYS A 659 -12.75 -3.35 15.65
CA CYS A 659 -11.68 -2.55 16.27
C CYS A 659 -11.12 -3.17 17.55
N THR A 660 -11.70 -4.26 18.05
CA THR A 660 -11.25 -4.97 19.24
C THR A 660 -11.25 -6.49 19.05
N VAL A 661 -10.52 -7.20 19.92
CA VAL A 661 -10.58 -8.67 19.96
C VAL A 661 -11.98 -9.17 20.29
N ASP A 662 -12.74 -8.45 21.10
CA ASP A 662 -14.13 -8.83 21.44
C ASP A 662 -15.05 -8.73 20.22
N ASP A 663 -14.83 -7.79 19.31
CA ASP A 663 -15.56 -7.72 18.04
C ASP A 663 -15.28 -8.95 17.17
N ALA A 664 -14.04 -9.42 17.11
CA ALA A 664 -13.71 -10.66 16.40
C ALA A 664 -14.38 -11.89 17.06
N LYS A 665 -14.46 -11.96 18.40
CA LYS A 665 -15.19 -13.01 19.13
C LYS A 665 -16.68 -13.02 18.78
N LYS A 666 -17.31 -11.84 18.75
CA LYS A 666 -18.71 -11.69 18.38
C LYS A 666 -18.96 -12.08 16.91
N LEU A 667 -18.06 -11.61 16.02
CA LEU A 667 -18.15 -11.86 14.58
C LEU A 667 -18.17 -13.35 14.25
N TYR A 668 -17.33 -14.14 14.93
CA TYR A 668 -17.18 -15.57 14.67
C TYR A 668 -17.86 -16.46 15.74
N SER A 669 -18.69 -15.88 16.60
CA SER A 669 -19.36 -16.64 17.66
C SER A 669 -20.30 -17.72 17.10
N GLY A 670 -20.35 -18.87 17.81
CA GLY A 670 -21.15 -20.01 17.42
C GLY A 670 -20.56 -20.90 16.31
N PHE A 671 -19.47 -20.48 15.68
CA PHE A 671 -18.70 -21.31 14.78
C PHE A 671 -17.46 -21.85 15.51
N ASP A 672 -17.30 -23.17 15.53
CA ASP A 672 -16.09 -23.79 16.06
C ASP A 672 -14.92 -23.54 15.09
N LEU A 673 -14.05 -22.59 15.45
CA LEU A 673 -12.91 -22.18 14.62
C LEU A 673 -11.81 -23.24 14.52
N LEU A 674 -11.84 -24.26 15.36
CA LEU A 674 -10.89 -25.38 15.34
C LEU A 674 -11.44 -26.60 14.58
N CYS A 675 -12.70 -26.58 14.17
CA CYS A 675 -13.31 -27.65 13.40
C CYS A 675 -12.62 -27.79 12.03
N PRO A 676 -12.27 -29.01 11.59
CA PRO A 676 -11.63 -29.24 10.29
C PRO A 676 -12.41 -28.73 9.08
N THR A 677 -13.72 -28.58 9.20
CA THR A 677 -14.62 -28.07 8.14
C THR A 677 -14.86 -26.56 8.22
N THR A 678 -14.32 -25.88 9.25
CA THR A 678 -14.41 -24.43 9.39
C THR A 678 -13.12 -23.76 8.92
N SER A 679 -13.26 -22.68 8.14
CA SER A 679 -12.13 -21.82 7.75
C SER A 679 -12.57 -20.36 7.64
N VAL A 680 -11.65 -19.44 7.91
CA VAL A 680 -11.89 -17.99 7.82
C VAL A 680 -10.97 -17.37 6.78
N SER A 681 -11.51 -16.57 5.88
CA SER A 681 -10.74 -15.77 4.94
C SER A 681 -10.94 -14.29 5.27
N MET A 682 -9.84 -13.59 5.48
CA MET A 682 -9.82 -12.16 5.79
C MET A 682 -9.19 -11.40 4.63
N THR A 683 -9.99 -10.55 3.98
CA THR A 683 -9.51 -9.60 2.98
C THR A 683 -9.15 -8.32 3.71
N ILE A 684 -7.86 -8.11 3.92
CA ILE A 684 -7.33 -7.03 4.76
C ILE A 684 -5.93 -6.63 4.25
N ASN A 685 -5.57 -5.36 4.35
CA ASN A 685 -4.30 -4.82 3.83
C ASN A 685 -3.30 -4.46 4.96
N GLY A 686 -3.03 -3.18 5.16
CA GLY A 686 -2.06 -2.73 6.16
C GLY A 686 -2.26 -3.28 7.57
N PRO A 687 -3.49 -3.31 8.14
CA PRO A 687 -3.74 -3.85 9.47
C PRO A 687 -3.88 -5.38 9.54
N ALA A 688 -3.43 -6.11 8.52
CA ALA A 688 -3.48 -7.57 8.48
C ALA A 688 -2.91 -8.26 9.74
N PRO A 689 -1.78 -7.85 10.33
CA PRO A 689 -1.29 -8.45 11.58
C PRO A 689 -2.27 -8.30 12.74
N THR A 690 -2.91 -7.13 12.87
CA THR A 690 -3.86 -6.85 13.94
C THR A 690 -5.12 -7.70 13.80
N MET A 691 -5.71 -7.75 12.60
CA MET A 691 -6.90 -8.58 12.35
C MET A 691 -6.62 -10.07 12.50
N LEU A 692 -5.45 -10.51 12.04
CA LEU A 692 -5.01 -11.88 12.25
C LEU A 692 -4.85 -12.20 13.74
N ALA A 693 -4.23 -11.30 14.52
CA ALA A 693 -4.09 -11.46 15.96
C ALA A 693 -5.45 -11.53 16.68
N PHE A 694 -6.40 -10.68 16.30
CA PHE A 694 -7.77 -10.75 16.84
C PHE A 694 -8.44 -12.09 16.54
N PHE A 695 -8.32 -12.59 15.30
CA PHE A 695 -8.86 -13.89 14.91
C PHE A 695 -8.20 -15.05 15.67
N LEU A 696 -6.87 -15.06 15.74
CA LEU A 696 -6.14 -16.12 16.46
C LEU A 696 -6.49 -16.13 17.95
N ASN A 697 -6.58 -14.95 18.58
CA ASN A 697 -7.03 -14.85 19.97
C ASN A 697 -8.49 -15.30 20.15
N ALA A 698 -9.39 -14.96 19.23
CA ALA A 698 -10.77 -15.46 19.30
C ALA A 698 -10.82 -16.99 19.24
N ALA A 699 -10.00 -17.64 18.41
CA ALA A 699 -9.90 -19.09 18.33
C ALA A 699 -9.32 -19.73 19.62
N ILE A 700 -8.27 -19.12 20.19
CA ILE A 700 -7.67 -19.53 21.47
C ILE A 700 -8.70 -19.42 22.58
N ASP A 701 -9.44 -18.32 22.64
CA ASP A 701 -10.45 -18.07 23.66
C ASP A 701 -11.65 -19.01 23.53
N GLN A 702 -12.06 -19.40 22.33
CA GLN A 702 -13.06 -20.47 22.14
C GLN A 702 -12.57 -21.80 22.71
N ARG A 703 -11.32 -22.16 22.47
CA ARG A 703 -10.75 -23.40 23.01
C ARG A 703 -10.63 -23.35 24.54
N ALA A 704 -10.27 -22.19 25.08
CA ALA A 704 -10.25 -21.94 26.52
C ALA A 704 -11.65 -22.02 27.14
N GLU A 705 -12.68 -21.45 26.50
CA GLU A 705 -14.07 -21.55 26.94
C GLU A 705 -14.52 -22.99 27.01
N LEU A 706 -14.23 -23.82 25.99
CA LEU A 706 -14.56 -25.24 26.01
C LEU A 706 -13.85 -25.98 27.16
N TRP A 707 -12.56 -25.72 27.35
CA TRP A 707 -11.80 -26.30 28.44
C TRP A 707 -12.35 -25.93 29.82
N LEU A 708 -12.70 -24.65 30.03
CA LEU A 708 -13.30 -24.15 31.27
C LEU A 708 -14.67 -24.80 31.55
N LYS A 709 -15.48 -25.02 30.50
CA LYS A 709 -16.76 -25.76 30.60
C LYS A 709 -16.54 -27.22 30.99
N GLU A 710 -15.60 -27.90 30.34
CA GLU A 710 -15.25 -29.31 30.63
C GLU A 710 -14.75 -29.52 32.07
N HIS A 711 -14.08 -28.51 32.65
CA HIS A 711 -13.52 -28.58 34.00
C HIS A 711 -14.37 -27.89 35.07
N GLY A 712 -15.57 -27.41 34.75
CA GLY A 712 -16.46 -26.75 35.68
C GLY A 712 -15.95 -25.40 36.22
N GLN A 713 -15.03 -24.71 35.49
CA GLN A 713 -14.38 -23.49 35.94
C GLN A 713 -14.90 -22.23 35.24
N LEU A 714 -15.89 -22.37 34.35
CA LEU A 714 -16.36 -21.25 33.51
C LEU A 714 -17.00 -20.15 34.37
N GLU A 715 -17.83 -20.48 35.37
CA GLU A 715 -18.49 -19.50 36.24
C GLU A 715 -17.45 -18.68 37.05
N ALA A 716 -16.42 -19.35 37.57
CA ALA A 716 -15.35 -18.70 38.29
C ALA A 716 -14.55 -17.71 37.37
N ALA A 717 -14.28 -18.11 36.14
CA ALA A 717 -13.65 -17.25 35.16
C ALA A 717 -14.52 -16.03 34.83
N GLN A 718 -15.81 -16.22 34.59
CA GLN A 718 -16.74 -15.13 34.36
C GLN A 718 -16.87 -14.16 35.53
N ALA A 719 -16.89 -14.69 36.76
CA ALA A 719 -16.88 -13.87 37.98
C ALA A 719 -15.64 -13.00 38.08
N LYS A 720 -14.46 -13.54 37.75
CA LYS A 720 -13.19 -12.78 37.67
C LYS A 720 -13.27 -11.64 36.66
N ILE A 721 -13.80 -11.89 35.46
CA ILE A 721 -13.98 -10.87 34.42
C ILE A 721 -14.96 -9.79 34.91
N ASN A 722 -16.11 -10.16 35.48
CA ASN A 722 -17.08 -9.21 35.98
C ASN A 722 -16.50 -8.32 37.08
N ALA A 723 -15.70 -8.88 37.98
CA ALA A 723 -14.99 -8.12 39.04
C ALA A 723 -13.99 -7.14 38.44
N LYS A 724 -13.25 -7.52 37.39
CA LYS A 724 -12.30 -6.64 36.66
C LYS A 724 -13.02 -5.39 36.13
N TYR A 725 -14.18 -5.54 35.52
CA TYR A 725 -14.96 -4.44 34.97
C TYR A 725 -15.61 -3.58 36.05
N ALA A 726 -16.20 -4.22 37.08
CA ALA A 726 -16.77 -3.51 38.22
C ALA A 726 -15.74 -2.63 38.95
N ALA A 727 -14.51 -3.13 39.13
CA ALA A 727 -13.42 -2.37 39.75
C ALA A 727 -13.01 -1.12 38.97
N ARG A 728 -13.27 -1.10 37.65
CA ARG A 728 -13.00 0.04 36.75
C ARG A 728 -14.23 0.93 36.52
N GLY A 729 -15.38 0.58 37.07
CA GLY A 729 -16.64 1.29 36.79
C GLY A 729 -17.12 1.18 35.34
N LEU A 730 -16.68 0.12 34.62
CA LEU A 730 -17.01 -0.11 33.23
C LEU A 730 -18.04 -1.24 33.07
N THR A 731 -18.80 -1.16 31.98
CA THR A 731 -19.71 -2.24 31.58
C THR A 731 -18.92 -3.30 30.81
N ARG A 732 -19.08 -4.57 31.21
CA ARG A 732 -18.47 -5.69 30.48
C ARG A 732 -19.07 -5.78 29.08
N PRO A 733 -18.26 -6.00 28.02
CA PRO A 733 -18.74 -6.24 26.66
C PRO A 733 -19.73 -7.42 26.62
N SER A 734 -20.78 -7.27 25.83
CA SER A 734 -21.80 -8.28 25.60
C SER A 734 -22.16 -8.38 24.12
N TYR A 735 -22.78 -9.47 23.73
CA TYR A 735 -23.37 -9.57 22.38
C TYR A 735 -24.67 -8.74 22.39
N GLY A 736 -24.70 -7.67 21.62
CA GLY A 736 -25.71 -6.62 21.68
C GLY A 736 -27.10 -6.99 21.10
N GLU A 737 -27.22 -8.15 20.44
CA GLU A 737 -28.43 -8.62 19.78
C GLU A 737 -28.85 -10.01 20.27
N THR A 738 -30.03 -10.49 19.84
CA THR A 738 -30.44 -11.88 20.05
C THR A 738 -29.57 -12.80 19.17
N LEU A 739 -29.05 -13.88 19.76
CA LEU A 739 -28.29 -14.88 19.04
C LEU A 739 -29.09 -15.43 17.85
N PRO A 740 -28.53 -15.52 16.66
CA PRO A 740 -29.21 -16.08 15.51
C PRO A 740 -29.36 -17.59 15.62
N ASP A 741 -30.31 -18.15 14.86
CA ASP A 741 -30.49 -19.58 14.73
C ASP A 741 -29.16 -20.27 14.38
N GLY A 742 -28.79 -21.30 15.14
CA GLY A 742 -27.57 -22.07 14.96
C GLY A 742 -26.35 -21.48 15.71
N ASN A 743 -26.45 -20.32 16.34
CA ASN A 743 -25.43 -19.80 17.21
C ASN A 743 -25.67 -20.28 18.66
N ASN A 744 -24.77 -21.13 19.15
CA ASN A 744 -24.79 -21.67 20.51
C ASN A 744 -24.05 -20.81 21.55
N GLY A 745 -23.57 -19.60 21.15
CA GLY A 745 -22.84 -18.67 22.02
C GLY A 745 -21.37 -19.02 22.24
N LEU A 746 -20.80 -20.00 21.54
CA LEU A 746 -19.38 -20.34 21.64
C LEU A 746 -18.51 -19.12 21.27
N GLY A 747 -17.55 -18.78 22.12
CA GLY A 747 -16.66 -17.63 21.99
C GLY A 747 -17.13 -16.37 22.74
N LEU A 748 -18.32 -16.36 23.32
CA LEU A 748 -18.87 -15.19 24.02
C LEU A 748 -18.64 -15.22 25.54
N ALA A 749 -18.33 -16.38 26.13
CA ALA A 749 -18.16 -16.49 27.57
C ALA A 749 -16.98 -15.72 28.13
N LEU A 750 -15.94 -15.47 27.31
CA LEU A 750 -14.73 -14.70 27.65
C LEU A 750 -14.72 -13.28 27.10
N LEU A 751 -15.88 -12.69 26.73
CA LEU A 751 -15.92 -11.27 26.37
C LEU A 751 -15.39 -10.39 27.50
N GLY A 752 -14.52 -9.46 27.17
CA GLY A 752 -13.85 -8.55 28.11
C GLY A 752 -12.56 -9.07 28.73
N ALA A 753 -12.13 -10.28 28.38
CA ALA A 753 -10.83 -10.83 28.77
C ALA A 753 -10.32 -11.82 27.72
N THR A 754 -9.02 -12.06 27.70
CA THR A 754 -8.38 -13.11 26.90
C THR A 754 -8.08 -14.33 27.76
N ALA A 755 -7.85 -15.47 27.13
CA ALA A 755 -7.66 -16.75 27.82
C ALA A 755 -6.49 -16.74 28.82
N ASP A 756 -5.41 -16.02 28.54
CA ASP A 756 -4.24 -15.86 29.41
C ASP A 756 -4.56 -15.12 30.72
N GLU A 757 -5.58 -14.26 30.72
CA GLU A 757 -6.02 -13.56 31.92
C GLU A 757 -6.79 -14.46 32.91
N VAL A 758 -7.40 -15.53 32.41
CA VAL A 758 -8.32 -16.36 33.20
C VAL A 758 -7.79 -17.78 33.49
N LEU A 759 -6.87 -18.27 32.67
CA LEU A 759 -6.28 -19.60 32.79
C LEU A 759 -4.92 -19.59 33.49
N PRO A 760 -4.51 -20.71 34.12
CA PRO A 760 -3.12 -20.90 34.54
C PRO A 760 -2.18 -20.88 33.31
N PRO A 761 -0.96 -20.31 33.45
CA PRO A 761 -0.03 -20.14 32.32
C PRO A 761 0.28 -21.44 31.53
N GLU A 762 0.44 -22.55 32.23
CA GLU A 762 0.72 -23.85 31.60
C GLU A 762 -0.46 -24.36 30.76
N VAL A 763 -1.69 -24.19 31.27
CA VAL A 763 -2.91 -24.57 30.54
C VAL A 763 -3.08 -23.67 29.32
N TYR A 764 -2.91 -22.36 29.49
CA TYR A 764 -2.97 -21.41 28.39
C TYR A 764 -1.97 -21.75 27.30
N ALA A 765 -0.69 -21.99 27.61
CA ALA A 765 0.34 -22.33 26.65
C ALA A 765 -0.01 -23.59 25.83
N LYS A 766 -0.59 -24.61 26.48
CA LYS A 766 -1.03 -25.83 25.81
C LYS A 766 -2.18 -25.55 24.83
N LEU A 767 -3.22 -24.88 25.29
CA LEU A 767 -4.42 -24.59 24.49
C LEU A 767 -4.11 -23.61 23.35
N ARG A 768 -3.22 -22.64 23.58
CA ARG A 768 -2.72 -21.73 22.54
C ARG A 768 -2.00 -22.50 21.43
N THR A 769 -1.11 -23.43 21.79
CA THR A 769 -0.39 -24.26 20.82
C THR A 769 -1.35 -25.12 20.01
N GLU A 770 -2.33 -25.76 20.68
CA GLU A 770 -3.37 -26.57 20.00
C GLU A 770 -4.16 -25.73 19.01
N ALA A 771 -4.63 -24.55 19.42
CA ALA A 771 -5.41 -23.65 18.58
C ALA A 771 -4.59 -23.20 17.35
N LEU A 772 -3.37 -22.71 17.53
CA LEU A 772 -2.51 -22.23 16.43
C LEU A 772 -2.17 -23.31 15.42
N GLN A 773 -2.01 -24.56 15.87
CA GLN A 773 -1.74 -25.70 14.97
C GLN A 773 -2.98 -26.21 14.23
N THR A 774 -4.18 -25.87 14.68
CA THR A 774 -5.44 -26.41 14.17
C THR A 774 -6.22 -25.43 13.31
N VAL A 775 -6.20 -24.13 13.64
CA VAL A 775 -6.94 -23.09 12.89
C VAL A 775 -6.69 -23.14 11.39
N ARG A 776 -7.73 -22.81 10.62
CA ARG A 776 -7.68 -22.79 9.16
C ARG A 776 -8.15 -21.45 8.63
N GLY A 777 -7.44 -20.92 7.66
CA GLY A 777 -7.85 -19.67 7.08
C GLY A 777 -6.86 -19.12 6.06
N THR A 778 -7.14 -17.90 5.65
CA THR A 778 -6.35 -17.13 4.69
C THR A 778 -6.32 -15.68 5.12
N VAL A 779 -5.13 -15.09 5.18
CA VAL A 779 -4.96 -13.64 5.16
C VAL A 779 -4.66 -13.23 3.73
N GLN A 780 -5.49 -12.39 3.16
CA GLN A 780 -5.33 -11.89 1.81
C GLN A 780 -4.97 -10.41 1.88
N ALA A 781 -3.85 -10.04 1.27
CA ALA A 781 -3.46 -8.66 1.07
C ALA A 781 -3.22 -8.41 -0.43
N ASP A 782 -4.01 -7.50 -0.99
CA ASP A 782 -3.96 -7.14 -2.42
C ASP A 782 -2.90 -6.04 -2.64
N ILE A 783 -1.62 -6.35 -2.41
CA ILE A 783 -0.53 -5.37 -2.39
C ILE A 783 -0.25 -4.82 -3.79
N LEU A 784 0.07 -5.71 -4.72
CA LEU A 784 0.44 -5.31 -6.09
C LEU A 784 -0.77 -4.89 -6.92
N LYS A 785 -1.91 -5.50 -6.69
CA LYS A 785 -3.16 -5.16 -7.36
C LYS A 785 -3.62 -3.74 -7.00
N GLU A 786 -3.52 -3.35 -5.74
CA GLU A 786 -3.86 -1.99 -5.32
C GLU A 786 -2.92 -0.95 -5.93
N ASP A 787 -1.61 -1.22 -5.95
CA ASP A 787 -0.61 -0.31 -6.50
C ASP A 787 -0.77 -0.12 -8.02
N GLN A 788 -1.03 -1.20 -8.77
CA GLN A 788 -0.98 -1.20 -10.23
C GLN A 788 -2.35 -1.06 -10.89
N ALA A 789 -3.40 -1.63 -10.31
CA ALA A 789 -4.69 -1.77 -10.97
C ALA A 789 -5.80 -0.90 -10.40
N GLN A 790 -5.78 -0.61 -9.11
CA GLN A 790 -6.85 0.12 -8.43
C GLN A 790 -6.48 1.54 -8.02
N ASN A 791 -5.18 1.89 -7.98
CA ASN A 791 -4.66 3.16 -7.46
C ASN A 791 -5.29 3.54 -6.10
N THR A 792 -5.48 2.52 -5.24
CA THR A 792 -6.13 2.67 -3.93
C THR A 792 -5.14 2.58 -2.77
N CYS A 793 -3.84 2.59 -3.05
CA CYS A 793 -2.77 2.40 -2.08
C CYS A 793 -2.67 3.54 -1.09
N ILE A 794 -3.18 3.32 0.12
CA ILE A 794 -2.91 4.16 1.28
C ILE A 794 -1.61 3.73 1.96
N PHE A 795 -1.31 2.44 1.96
CA PHE A 795 -0.06 1.89 2.47
C PHE A 795 0.97 1.72 1.35
N SER A 796 2.24 2.00 1.63
CA SER A 796 3.30 1.75 0.65
C SER A 796 3.48 0.25 0.40
N THR A 797 3.85 -0.10 -0.83
CA THR A 797 4.16 -1.49 -1.21
C THR A 797 5.23 -2.09 -0.31
N GLU A 798 6.27 -1.31 0.05
CA GLU A 798 7.35 -1.74 0.94
C GLU A 798 6.85 -2.09 2.34
N PHE A 799 5.99 -1.24 2.93
CA PHE A 799 5.37 -1.52 4.22
C PHE A 799 4.52 -2.80 4.17
N SER A 800 3.68 -2.93 3.15
CA SER A 800 2.78 -4.08 3.01
C SER A 800 3.55 -5.40 2.83
N LEU A 801 4.63 -5.40 2.03
CA LEU A 801 5.49 -6.57 1.87
C LEU A 801 6.22 -6.93 3.17
N LYS A 802 6.71 -5.95 3.92
CA LYS A 802 7.34 -6.17 5.23
C LYS A 802 6.37 -6.82 6.23
N VAL A 803 5.17 -6.27 6.32
CA VAL A 803 4.10 -6.77 7.21
C VAL A 803 3.73 -8.22 6.86
N MET A 804 3.61 -8.54 5.58
CA MET A 804 3.29 -9.91 5.16
C MET A 804 4.46 -10.88 5.41
N GLY A 805 5.69 -10.40 5.27
CA GLY A 805 6.89 -11.16 5.66
C GLY A 805 6.90 -11.49 7.16
N ASP A 806 6.58 -10.52 8.02
CA ASP A 806 6.50 -10.70 9.47
C ASP A 806 5.39 -11.69 9.87
N ILE A 807 4.23 -11.67 9.17
CA ILE A 807 3.16 -12.67 9.37
C ILE A 807 3.67 -14.08 9.05
N GLN A 808 4.38 -14.25 7.93
CA GLN A 808 4.91 -15.57 7.57
C GLN A 808 5.98 -16.06 8.55
N GLN A 809 6.85 -15.17 9.01
CA GLN A 809 7.83 -15.50 10.04
C GLN A 809 7.13 -15.97 11.33
N THR A 810 6.09 -15.25 11.78
CA THR A 810 5.27 -15.65 12.93
C THR A 810 4.63 -17.02 12.73
N PHE A 811 4.12 -17.32 11.54
CA PHE A 811 3.54 -18.65 11.26
C PHE A 811 4.59 -19.78 11.35
N ILE A 812 5.81 -19.53 10.94
CA ILE A 812 6.92 -20.50 11.03
C ILE A 812 7.30 -20.71 12.50
N GLU A 813 7.52 -19.65 13.26
CA GLU A 813 7.92 -19.68 14.66
C GLU A 813 6.87 -20.36 15.54
N GLU A 814 5.61 -20.01 15.35
CA GLU A 814 4.47 -20.56 16.10
C GLU A 814 3.93 -21.88 15.53
N LYS A 815 4.54 -22.41 14.46
CA LYS A 815 4.15 -23.67 13.80
C LYS A 815 2.68 -23.72 13.36
N VAL A 816 2.16 -22.61 12.86
CA VAL A 816 0.80 -22.52 12.30
C VAL A 816 0.75 -23.26 10.98
N ARG A 817 0.17 -24.47 10.97
CA ARG A 817 0.31 -25.42 9.84
C ARG A 817 -0.80 -25.34 8.80
N ASN A 818 -1.98 -24.89 9.17
CA ASN A 818 -3.18 -24.98 8.34
C ASN A 818 -3.74 -23.62 7.93
N PHE A 819 -3.01 -22.54 8.19
CA PHE A 819 -3.36 -21.20 7.74
C PHE A 819 -2.50 -20.88 6.51
N TYR A 820 -3.03 -21.17 5.32
CA TYR A 820 -2.18 -21.47 4.14
C TYR A 820 -1.84 -20.31 3.25
N SER A 821 -2.58 -19.27 3.23
CA SER A 821 -2.27 -18.33 2.18
C SER A 821 -2.19 -16.92 2.69
N VAL A 822 -1.00 -16.43 2.58
CA VAL A 822 -0.73 -15.06 2.31
C VAL A 822 -0.93 -14.92 0.80
N SER A 823 -2.09 -14.45 0.39
CA SER A 823 -2.32 -14.12 -1.02
C SER A 823 -1.74 -12.73 -1.26
N ILE A 824 -0.66 -12.70 -2.03
CA ILE A 824 -0.11 -11.46 -2.59
C ILE A 824 -0.59 -11.43 -4.04
N SER A 825 -1.62 -10.67 -4.34
CA SER A 825 -2.13 -10.53 -5.71
C SER A 825 -1.69 -9.21 -6.32
#